data_378d4c4d714b0b0fbf761fc1461628e8
#
_entry.id   378d4c4d714b0b0fbf761fc1461628e8
#
_cell.length_a   1.000
_cell.length_b   1.000
_cell.length_c   1.000
_cell.angle_alpha   90.00
_cell.angle_beta   90.00
_cell.angle_gamma   90.00
#
_symmetry.space_group_name_H-M   'P 1'
#
loop_
_entity.id
_entity.type
_entity.pdbx_description
1 polymer ?
#
loop_
_entity_poly.entity_id
_entity_poly.type
_entity_poly.pdbx_seq_one_letter_code
_entity_poly.pdbx_strand_id
1 'polypeptide(L)'
;MVWSLALSELRSLRKLLVANRGEIALRVMKTAKKMGLLTVAVYTDADEQSPHVNFADQSVNIGKGPIAESYLSIEKIMEVALSTGCDAVHPGYGFLSENSDFAEACEKAKVTFVGPSSKAIEAMGNKAKAKAIMKEAGVPCIPGAEVANKNDRELQLAAESVGFPLMIKAAAGGGGRGMRLVNNISDLQKSCEIAKAEALNAFGSSEIILEKSIVEPRHIEIQIMADNFGNIISLGERDCSVQRRHQKIIEESPSPVVDTQLRTKMGEVACLAGKVINYSGAGTIEFLLDKDKNFYFLEMNTRLQVEHPVTEMVTGLDLVELQLNIADDQELPLSQEQVQLCGHSVEVRLYAEDPWKNFLPSTGKIEVWRKHKSPDTRYDDGIVEGQLISPFYDPMLAKVISNGKNREQAIDTLKQSLQNTALYGVKNNRDFLIAILSSEVFRHEDVNTSFLETNDFSASGNKNIEFDEVAVLGALLITKYSETLIDEANGYEDELYGWSNSKTIYYPLSFKANDNIYSAHIELKKPNSITIIFEGEKMEVHLNEDHVELNNKKIKLDFIEYKENKLFASYLGKSFKAEIIKEDLKIEDIDKGGKIRAPMHGVIRELFVTVGEKVKKNQVILILEAMKMQHEITASIDGEVSDIYTNIGNQVSVDEDLLNIKQEGEK
;
A
#
# COMPACT_ATOMS: atom_id res chain seq x y z
N MET A 1 1.27 -1.92 37.95
CA MET A 1 2.15 -3.10 37.99
C MET A 1 1.55 -4.28 38.77
N VAL A 2 0.89 -4.08 39.91
CA VAL A 2 0.27 -5.20 40.67
C VAL A 2 -0.98 -5.77 40.02
N TRP A 3 -1.77 -4.97 39.29
CA TRP A 3 -2.96 -5.41 38.56
C TRP A 3 -2.64 -6.19 37.25
N SER A 4 -1.49 -5.93 36.62
CA SER A 4 -1.09 -6.66 35.40
C SER A 4 -0.63 -8.10 35.69
N LEU A 5 -0.07 -8.34 36.88
CA LEU A 5 0.35 -9.68 37.31
C LEU A 5 -0.83 -10.56 37.71
N ALA A 6 -1.90 -9.98 38.30
CA ALA A 6 -3.10 -10.74 38.70
C ALA A 6 -3.96 -11.18 37.48
N LEU A 7 -3.96 -10.42 36.40
CA LEU A 7 -4.67 -10.78 35.17
C LEU A 7 -3.92 -11.85 34.34
N SER A 8 -2.59 -11.95 34.45
CA SER A 8 -1.81 -12.96 33.72
C SER A 8 -2.01 -14.39 34.25
N GLU A 9 -2.46 -14.55 35.50
CA GLU A 9 -2.75 -15.87 36.09
C GLU A 9 -4.12 -16.45 35.69
N LEU A 10 -5.01 -15.65 35.10
CA LEU A 10 -6.37 -16.04 34.71
C LEU A 10 -6.52 -16.32 33.20
N ARG A 11 -5.50 -16.04 32.38
CA ARG A 11 -5.57 -16.23 30.92
C ARG A 11 -5.29 -17.66 30.53
N SER A 12 -6.12 -18.19 29.60
CA SER A 12 -5.90 -19.48 28.97
C SER A 12 -4.86 -19.40 27.84
N LEU A 13 -4.81 -18.27 27.12
CA LEU A 13 -3.85 -18.03 26.05
C LEU A 13 -2.50 -17.55 26.61
N ARG A 14 -1.43 -18.23 26.25
CA ARG A 14 -0.04 -17.94 26.65
C ARG A 14 0.89 -17.69 25.48
N LYS A 15 0.66 -18.35 24.35
CA LYS A 15 1.56 -18.29 23.19
C LYS A 15 0.78 -18.15 21.89
N LEU A 16 1.05 -17.09 21.16
CA LEU A 16 0.37 -16.68 19.93
C LEU A 16 1.27 -16.89 18.71
N LEU A 17 0.81 -17.65 17.72
CA LEU A 17 1.37 -17.61 16.38
C LEU A 17 0.73 -16.46 15.60
N VAL A 18 1.52 -15.63 14.91
CA VAL A 18 1.02 -14.66 13.96
C VAL A 18 1.24 -15.17 12.54
N ALA A 19 0.16 -15.66 11.92
CA ALA A 19 0.17 -16.25 10.57
C ALA A 19 0.14 -15.18 9.48
N ASN A 20 1.06 -14.20 9.58
CA ASN A 20 1.17 -13.08 8.68
C ASN A 20 2.59 -12.51 8.68
N ARG A 21 2.83 -11.44 7.90
CA ARG A 21 4.13 -10.78 7.73
C ARG A 21 4.03 -9.25 7.81
N GLY A 22 5.19 -8.60 7.77
CA GLY A 22 5.27 -7.16 7.60
C GLY A 22 4.69 -6.38 8.78
N GLU A 23 4.02 -5.26 8.47
CA GLU A 23 3.53 -4.34 9.49
C GLU A 23 2.46 -4.95 10.40
N ILE A 24 1.53 -5.74 9.80
CA ILE A 24 0.43 -6.34 10.59
C ILE A 24 0.95 -7.39 11.57
N ALA A 25 1.93 -8.20 11.18
CA ALA A 25 2.54 -9.16 12.11
C ALA A 25 3.19 -8.43 13.30
N LEU A 26 3.94 -7.37 13.02
CA LEU A 26 4.55 -6.55 14.07
C LEU A 26 3.49 -5.86 14.94
N ARG A 27 2.40 -5.34 14.32
CA ARG A 27 1.28 -4.69 15.02
C ARG A 27 0.61 -5.64 16.03
N VAL A 28 0.29 -6.85 15.59
CA VAL A 28 -0.34 -7.88 16.44
C VAL A 28 0.61 -8.28 17.58
N MET A 29 1.88 -8.54 17.28
CA MET A 29 2.87 -8.93 18.28
C MET A 29 3.12 -7.86 19.34
N LYS A 30 3.08 -6.57 18.97
CA LYS A 30 3.22 -5.46 19.94
C LYS A 30 2.13 -5.54 21.00
N THR A 31 0.89 -5.73 20.62
CA THR A 31 -0.24 -5.87 21.55
C THR A 31 -0.14 -7.18 22.33
N ALA A 32 0.13 -8.32 21.69
CA ALA A 32 0.30 -9.61 22.35
C ALA A 32 1.36 -9.55 23.46
N LYS A 33 2.54 -8.95 23.18
CA LYS A 33 3.59 -8.77 24.19
C LYS A 33 3.19 -7.82 25.33
N LYS A 34 2.48 -6.73 25.01
CA LYS A 34 1.92 -5.82 26.03
C LYS A 34 0.97 -6.57 26.97
N MET A 35 0.22 -7.55 26.42
CA MET A 35 -0.67 -8.43 27.18
C MET A 35 0.06 -9.59 27.90
N GLY A 36 1.37 -9.77 27.71
CA GLY A 36 2.18 -10.82 28.35
C GLY A 36 2.17 -12.15 27.61
N LEU A 37 1.72 -12.19 26.35
CA LEU A 37 1.76 -13.39 25.53
C LEU A 37 3.14 -13.57 24.88
N LEU A 38 3.62 -14.80 24.80
CA LEU A 38 4.75 -15.16 23.94
C LEU A 38 4.30 -15.17 22.48
N THR A 39 5.19 -14.74 21.60
CA THR A 39 4.89 -14.56 20.17
C THR A 39 5.75 -15.45 19.29
N VAL A 40 5.13 -16.06 18.28
CA VAL A 40 5.81 -16.82 17.23
C VAL A 40 5.54 -16.15 15.90
N ALA A 41 6.61 -15.79 15.17
CA ALA A 41 6.55 -15.33 13.80
C ALA A 41 6.78 -16.48 12.82
N VAL A 42 6.11 -16.42 11.68
CA VAL A 42 6.48 -17.17 10.47
C VAL A 42 7.10 -16.23 9.46
N TYR A 43 8.09 -16.70 8.71
CA TYR A 43 8.74 -15.90 7.67
C TYR A 43 9.28 -16.80 6.55
N THR A 44 9.53 -16.20 5.38
CA THR A 44 10.21 -16.85 4.26
C THR A 44 11.61 -16.28 4.11
N ASP A 45 12.45 -16.91 3.29
CA ASP A 45 13.81 -16.41 2.99
C ASP A 45 13.77 -14.93 2.55
N ALA A 46 12.74 -14.53 1.80
CA ALA A 46 12.56 -13.15 1.35
C ALA A 46 12.23 -12.15 2.48
N ASP A 47 11.76 -12.64 3.62
CA ASP A 47 11.38 -11.84 4.80
C ASP A 47 12.38 -11.94 5.95
N GLU A 48 13.49 -12.65 5.80
CA GLU A 48 14.45 -12.92 6.88
C GLU A 48 14.90 -11.64 7.63
N GLN A 49 15.04 -10.54 6.91
CA GLN A 49 15.44 -9.24 7.47
C GLN A 49 14.25 -8.38 7.96
N SER A 50 13.03 -8.86 7.81
CA SER A 50 11.84 -8.08 8.19
C SER A 50 11.72 -7.91 9.71
N PRO A 51 11.28 -6.72 10.19
CA PRO A 51 11.23 -6.40 11.63
C PRO A 51 10.47 -7.40 12.48
N HIS A 52 9.38 -7.99 11.96
CA HIS A 52 8.55 -8.93 12.71
C HIS A 52 9.30 -10.21 13.08
N VAL A 53 10.30 -10.62 12.28
CA VAL A 53 11.12 -11.81 12.52
C VAL A 53 11.97 -11.64 13.78
N ASN A 54 12.61 -10.47 13.92
CA ASN A 54 13.45 -10.16 15.07
C ASN A 54 12.66 -9.70 16.30
N PHE A 55 11.42 -9.25 16.13
CA PHE A 55 10.56 -8.80 17.21
C PHE A 55 9.91 -9.94 17.98
N ALA A 56 9.60 -11.06 17.33
CA ALA A 56 8.97 -12.22 17.94
C ALA A 56 9.90 -12.90 18.97
N ASP A 57 9.31 -13.63 19.93
CA ASP A 57 10.08 -14.41 20.89
C ASP A 57 10.66 -15.68 20.23
N GLN A 58 9.98 -16.19 19.19
CA GLN A 58 10.43 -17.28 18.36
C GLN A 58 10.04 -17.00 16.90
N SER A 59 10.90 -17.36 15.94
CA SER A 59 10.64 -17.20 14.52
C SER A 59 10.92 -18.50 13.78
N VAL A 60 10.05 -18.87 12.84
CA VAL A 60 10.16 -20.12 12.08
C VAL A 60 10.10 -19.83 10.59
N ASN A 61 11.11 -20.31 9.85
CA ASN A 61 11.13 -20.21 8.40
C ASN A 61 10.17 -21.24 7.78
N ILE A 62 9.26 -20.80 6.92
CA ILE A 62 8.26 -21.60 6.23
C ILE A 62 8.57 -21.82 4.75
N GLY A 63 9.78 -21.46 4.30
CA GLY A 63 10.28 -21.77 2.96
C GLY A 63 10.65 -20.55 2.13
N LYS A 64 10.76 -20.78 0.83
CA LYS A 64 11.20 -19.76 -0.15
C LYS A 64 10.02 -18.86 -0.56
N GLY A 65 10.23 -17.61 -0.83
CA GLY A 65 9.33 -16.52 -1.25
C GLY A 65 7.90 -16.77 -1.75
N PRO A 66 7.60 -17.74 -2.67
CA PRO A 66 6.28 -17.88 -3.25
C PRO A 66 5.16 -18.07 -2.22
N ILE A 67 4.11 -17.24 -2.31
CA ILE A 67 3.02 -17.18 -1.32
C ILE A 67 2.27 -18.52 -1.19
N ALA A 68 2.00 -19.18 -2.33
CA ALA A 68 1.24 -20.41 -2.38
C ALA A 68 1.93 -21.57 -1.61
N GLU A 69 3.26 -21.53 -1.57
CA GLU A 69 4.08 -22.57 -0.92
C GLU A 69 4.48 -22.19 0.52
N SER A 70 4.05 -21.04 1.02
CA SER A 70 4.45 -20.50 2.32
C SER A 70 3.25 -19.97 3.11
N TYR A 71 2.97 -18.67 3.05
CA TYR A 71 1.91 -18.01 3.82
C TYR A 71 0.47 -18.47 3.49
N LEU A 72 0.23 -19.09 2.34
CA LEU A 72 -1.06 -19.71 1.97
C LEU A 72 -1.10 -21.22 2.23
N SER A 73 -0.02 -21.84 2.74
CA SER A 73 0.00 -23.25 3.08
C SER A 73 -0.54 -23.47 4.48
N ILE A 74 -1.80 -23.91 4.59
CA ILE A 74 -2.44 -24.28 5.86
C ILE A 74 -1.60 -25.31 6.61
N GLU A 75 -1.10 -26.33 5.89
CA GLU A 75 -0.30 -27.40 6.48
C GLU A 75 0.94 -26.86 7.21
N LYS A 76 1.73 -26.01 6.53
CA LYS A 76 2.95 -25.44 7.13
C LYS A 76 2.66 -24.54 8.32
N ILE A 77 1.63 -23.69 8.22
CA ILE A 77 1.25 -22.79 9.33
C ILE A 77 0.81 -23.62 10.54
N MET A 78 -0.01 -24.64 10.33
CA MET A 78 -0.45 -25.54 11.42
C MET A 78 0.69 -26.36 12.01
N GLU A 79 1.63 -26.86 11.18
CA GLU A 79 2.84 -27.53 11.65
C GLU A 79 3.66 -26.62 12.58
N VAL A 80 3.85 -25.36 12.21
CA VAL A 80 4.55 -24.37 13.07
C VAL A 80 3.76 -24.16 14.37
N ALA A 81 2.44 -23.96 14.31
CA ALA A 81 1.63 -23.73 15.51
C ALA A 81 1.75 -24.89 16.51
N LEU A 82 1.64 -26.11 16.02
CA LEU A 82 1.70 -27.33 16.85
C LEU A 82 3.12 -27.61 17.38
N SER A 83 4.13 -27.54 16.50
CA SER A 83 5.52 -27.83 16.89
C SER A 83 6.10 -26.79 17.87
N THR A 84 5.62 -25.55 17.82
CA THR A 84 6.04 -24.50 18.75
C THR A 84 5.16 -24.42 19.99
N GLY A 85 4.08 -25.19 20.07
CA GLY A 85 3.15 -25.23 21.21
C GLY A 85 2.36 -23.93 21.36
N CYS A 86 1.84 -23.36 20.27
CA CYS A 86 0.98 -22.20 20.31
C CYS A 86 -0.44 -22.56 20.73
N ASP A 87 -1.03 -21.77 21.62
CA ASP A 87 -2.42 -21.89 22.07
C ASP A 87 -3.40 -21.25 21.07
N ALA A 88 -2.93 -20.22 20.35
CA ALA A 88 -3.73 -19.46 19.42
C ALA A 88 -2.95 -19.05 18.16
N VAL A 89 -3.71 -18.76 17.09
CA VAL A 89 -3.20 -18.23 15.83
C VAL A 89 -3.96 -16.95 15.47
N HIS A 90 -3.24 -15.84 15.25
CA HIS A 90 -3.80 -14.61 14.72
C HIS A 90 -3.48 -14.51 13.23
N PRO A 91 -4.48 -14.49 12.34
CA PRO A 91 -4.24 -14.48 10.90
C PRO A 91 -3.88 -13.09 10.34
N GLY A 92 -4.07 -12.01 11.10
CA GLY A 92 -3.98 -10.64 10.61
C GLY A 92 -5.05 -10.31 9.57
N TYR A 93 -4.65 -9.81 8.42
CA TYR A 93 -5.49 -9.61 7.24
C TYR A 93 -4.80 -10.15 5.97
N GLY A 94 -5.57 -10.41 4.90
CA GLY A 94 -5.07 -11.10 3.71
C GLY A 94 -4.67 -12.55 3.99
N PHE A 95 -3.91 -13.17 3.11
CA PHE A 95 -3.48 -14.57 3.19
C PHE A 95 -4.63 -15.53 3.62
N LEU A 96 -4.50 -16.16 4.80
CA LEU A 96 -5.46 -17.13 5.32
C LEU A 96 -6.52 -16.53 6.26
N SER A 97 -6.58 -15.20 6.42
CA SER A 97 -7.47 -14.57 7.40
C SER A 97 -8.97 -14.75 7.11
N GLU A 98 -9.34 -14.96 5.86
CA GLU A 98 -10.71 -15.22 5.41
C GLU A 98 -10.86 -16.62 4.80
N ASN A 99 -10.00 -17.55 5.21
CA ASN A 99 -10.02 -18.93 4.75
C ASN A 99 -10.72 -19.82 5.78
N SER A 100 -11.91 -20.36 5.42
CA SER A 100 -12.71 -21.22 6.29
C SER A 100 -12.02 -22.54 6.63
N ASP A 101 -11.26 -23.12 5.68
CA ASP A 101 -10.55 -24.38 5.89
C ASP A 101 -9.42 -24.21 6.91
N PHE A 102 -8.77 -23.04 6.93
CA PHE A 102 -7.75 -22.73 7.93
C PHE A 102 -8.36 -22.58 9.33
N ALA A 103 -9.47 -21.84 9.45
CA ALA A 103 -10.17 -21.74 10.72
C ALA A 103 -10.63 -23.12 11.22
N GLU A 104 -11.18 -23.95 10.33
CA GLU A 104 -11.57 -25.34 10.65
C GLU A 104 -10.37 -26.21 11.06
N ALA A 105 -9.21 -26.04 10.40
CA ALA A 105 -7.99 -26.75 10.77
C ALA A 105 -7.51 -26.37 12.19
N CYS A 106 -7.60 -25.09 12.56
CA CYS A 106 -7.32 -24.63 13.91
C CYS A 106 -8.30 -25.26 14.93
N GLU A 107 -9.61 -25.23 14.65
CA GLU A 107 -10.64 -25.85 15.50
C GLU A 107 -10.36 -27.34 15.74
N LYS A 108 -10.08 -28.11 14.67
CA LYS A 108 -9.74 -29.54 14.76
C LYS A 108 -8.47 -29.82 15.56
N ALA A 109 -7.49 -28.94 15.48
CA ALA A 109 -6.23 -29.04 16.21
C ALA A 109 -6.32 -28.50 17.65
N LYS A 110 -7.45 -27.95 18.06
CA LYS A 110 -7.65 -27.26 19.36
C LYS A 110 -6.68 -26.10 19.57
N VAL A 111 -6.36 -25.39 18.51
CA VAL A 111 -5.64 -24.12 18.52
C VAL A 111 -6.66 -23.02 18.28
N THR A 112 -6.74 -22.03 19.16
CA THR A 112 -7.73 -20.94 19.04
C THR A 112 -7.43 -20.09 17.82
N PHE A 113 -8.35 -20.02 16.86
CA PHE A 113 -8.30 -19.06 15.76
C PHE A 113 -8.76 -17.70 16.25
N VAL A 114 -7.91 -16.66 16.21
CA VAL A 114 -8.25 -15.31 16.63
C VAL A 114 -9.05 -14.60 15.51
N GLY A 115 -10.34 -14.85 15.53
CA GLY A 115 -11.28 -14.41 14.50
C GLY A 115 -12.62 -15.13 14.64
N PRO A 116 -13.50 -15.01 13.64
CA PRO A 116 -14.81 -15.65 13.65
C PRO A 116 -14.69 -17.17 13.37
N SER A 117 -15.80 -17.89 13.58
CA SER A 117 -15.89 -19.32 13.26
C SER A 117 -15.73 -19.59 11.77
N SER A 118 -15.25 -20.79 11.42
CA SER A 118 -15.14 -21.28 10.04
C SER A 118 -16.46 -21.12 9.25
N LYS A 119 -17.61 -21.34 9.92
CA LYS A 119 -18.95 -21.19 9.33
C LYS A 119 -19.29 -19.73 8.99
N ALA A 120 -18.92 -18.77 9.84
CA ALA A 120 -19.15 -17.35 9.58
C ALA A 120 -18.28 -16.86 8.40
N ILE A 121 -17.03 -17.34 8.32
CA ILE A 121 -16.14 -17.06 7.19
C ILE A 121 -16.74 -17.63 5.89
N GLU A 122 -17.17 -18.90 5.89
CA GLU A 122 -17.77 -19.53 4.72
C GLU A 122 -19.05 -18.82 4.25
N ALA A 123 -19.92 -18.44 5.20
CA ALA A 123 -21.18 -17.75 4.89
C ALA A 123 -20.95 -16.40 4.18
N MET A 124 -19.90 -15.66 4.56
CA MET A 124 -19.58 -14.34 4.01
C MET A 124 -18.61 -14.40 2.83
N GLY A 125 -17.88 -15.50 2.65
CA GLY A 125 -16.90 -15.64 1.58
C GLY A 125 -17.49 -15.70 0.16
N ASN A 126 -18.75 -16.06 0.02
CA ASN A 126 -19.47 -16.01 -1.26
C ASN A 126 -20.43 -14.80 -1.29
N LYS A 127 -20.15 -13.84 -2.18
CA LYS A 127 -20.92 -12.58 -2.25
C LYS A 127 -22.41 -12.76 -2.52
N ALA A 128 -22.81 -13.76 -3.32
CA ALA A 128 -24.22 -14.02 -3.60
C ALA A 128 -24.94 -14.59 -2.37
N LYS A 129 -24.32 -15.57 -1.68
CA LYS A 129 -24.84 -16.14 -0.43
C LYS A 129 -24.91 -15.07 0.66
N ALA A 130 -23.83 -14.31 0.85
CA ALA A 130 -23.78 -13.22 1.84
C ALA A 130 -24.90 -12.21 1.60
N LYS A 131 -25.10 -11.77 0.36
CA LYS A 131 -26.14 -10.83 -0.02
C LYS A 131 -27.56 -11.40 0.22
N ALA A 132 -27.79 -12.68 -0.08
CA ALA A 132 -29.07 -13.35 0.20
C ALA A 132 -29.38 -13.37 1.72
N ILE A 133 -28.39 -13.76 2.55
CA ILE A 133 -28.51 -13.77 4.02
C ILE A 133 -28.82 -12.36 4.54
N MET A 134 -28.07 -11.36 4.07
CA MET A 134 -28.24 -9.97 4.51
C MET A 134 -29.58 -9.38 4.09
N LYS A 135 -30.04 -9.69 2.88
CA LYS A 135 -31.36 -9.25 2.39
C LYS A 135 -32.51 -9.87 3.19
N GLU A 136 -32.42 -11.17 3.52
CA GLU A 136 -33.39 -11.85 4.36
C GLU A 136 -33.45 -11.26 5.77
N ALA A 137 -32.29 -10.83 6.29
CA ALA A 137 -32.18 -10.15 7.58
C ALA A 137 -32.69 -8.70 7.59
N GLY A 138 -33.05 -8.14 6.41
CA GLY A 138 -33.50 -6.74 6.29
C GLY A 138 -32.36 -5.72 6.18
N VAL A 139 -31.12 -6.16 5.94
CA VAL A 139 -29.98 -5.26 5.65
C VAL A 139 -30.18 -4.65 4.26
N PRO A 140 -30.09 -3.31 4.11
CA PRO A 140 -30.21 -2.67 2.81
C PRO A 140 -29.17 -3.19 1.82
N CYS A 141 -29.59 -3.82 0.74
CA CYS A 141 -28.69 -4.35 -0.29
C CYS A 141 -28.91 -3.61 -1.62
N ILE A 142 -27.82 -3.50 -2.42
CA ILE A 142 -27.92 -2.95 -3.77
C ILE A 142 -28.93 -3.80 -4.56
N PRO A 143 -29.94 -3.18 -5.21
CA PRO A 143 -30.86 -3.89 -6.08
C PRO A 143 -30.09 -4.68 -7.14
N GLY A 144 -30.37 -5.96 -7.26
CA GLY A 144 -29.64 -6.82 -8.18
C GLY A 144 -30.36 -8.12 -8.44
N ALA A 145 -29.86 -8.88 -9.40
CA ALA A 145 -30.38 -10.15 -9.83
C ALA A 145 -29.26 -11.17 -10.06
N GLU A 146 -29.45 -12.39 -9.56
CA GLU A 146 -28.63 -13.53 -9.94
C GLU A 146 -28.99 -13.98 -11.36
N VAL A 147 -27.98 -14.19 -12.17
CA VAL A 147 -28.15 -14.55 -13.58
C VAL A 147 -27.43 -15.83 -13.96
N ALA A 148 -27.01 -16.61 -12.97
CA ALA A 148 -26.51 -17.95 -13.17
C ALA A 148 -27.55 -18.80 -13.93
N ASN A 149 -27.16 -19.45 -15.01
CA ASN A 149 -27.98 -20.34 -15.82
C ASN A 149 -29.23 -19.70 -16.47
N LYS A 150 -29.34 -18.37 -16.58
CA LYS A 150 -30.43 -17.69 -17.28
C LYS A 150 -30.14 -17.64 -18.77
N ASN A 151 -31.20 -17.84 -19.58
CA ASN A 151 -31.14 -17.62 -21.04
C ASN A 151 -31.17 -16.11 -21.35
N ASP A 152 -30.93 -15.74 -22.61
CA ASP A 152 -30.78 -14.33 -23.04
C ASP A 152 -32.03 -13.49 -22.71
N ARG A 153 -33.23 -14.05 -22.87
CA ARG A 153 -34.48 -13.35 -22.55
C ARG A 153 -34.64 -13.13 -21.02
N GLU A 154 -34.32 -14.11 -20.24
CA GLU A 154 -34.36 -14.01 -18.78
C GLU A 154 -33.28 -13.05 -18.24
N LEU A 155 -32.11 -13.01 -18.90
CA LEU A 155 -31.04 -12.06 -18.62
C LEU A 155 -31.48 -10.62 -18.89
N GLN A 156 -32.15 -10.38 -20.04
CA GLN A 156 -32.69 -9.06 -20.35
C GLN A 156 -33.76 -8.61 -19.37
N LEU A 157 -34.71 -9.47 -19.02
CA LEU A 157 -35.75 -9.15 -18.00
C LEU A 157 -35.15 -8.87 -16.62
N ALA A 158 -34.12 -9.62 -16.25
CA ALA A 158 -33.39 -9.35 -15.00
C ALA A 158 -32.70 -7.99 -15.02
N ALA A 159 -32.03 -7.65 -16.13
CA ALA A 159 -31.36 -6.36 -16.29
C ALA A 159 -32.35 -5.17 -16.31
N GLU A 160 -33.50 -5.32 -16.97
CA GLU A 160 -34.57 -4.32 -16.96
C GLU A 160 -35.13 -4.11 -15.53
N SER A 161 -35.27 -5.18 -14.76
CA SER A 161 -35.73 -5.09 -13.34
C SER A 161 -34.73 -4.41 -12.42
N VAL A 162 -33.43 -4.55 -12.69
CA VAL A 162 -32.34 -3.88 -11.93
C VAL A 162 -32.22 -2.41 -12.34
N GLY A 163 -32.44 -2.12 -13.63
CA GLY A 163 -32.32 -0.79 -14.24
C GLY A 163 -30.88 -0.44 -14.61
N PHE A 164 -30.75 0.46 -15.62
CA PHE A 164 -29.45 0.96 -16.06
C PHE A 164 -29.11 2.33 -15.47
N PRO A 165 -27.80 2.66 -15.29
CA PRO A 165 -26.65 1.79 -15.51
C PRO A 165 -26.59 0.65 -14.49
N LEU A 166 -26.09 -0.52 -14.93
CA LEU A 166 -25.87 -1.66 -14.06
C LEU A 166 -24.42 -2.15 -14.09
N MET A 167 -24.01 -2.82 -13.03
CA MET A 167 -22.70 -3.43 -12.89
C MET A 167 -22.83 -4.95 -12.98
N ILE A 168 -22.09 -5.58 -13.85
CA ILE A 168 -21.87 -7.03 -13.84
C ILE A 168 -20.73 -7.33 -12.90
N LYS A 169 -20.87 -8.33 -12.04
CA LYS A 169 -19.84 -8.76 -11.09
C LYS A 169 -19.72 -10.28 -11.06
N ALA A 170 -18.50 -10.81 -10.90
CA ALA A 170 -18.32 -12.21 -10.56
C ALA A 170 -18.97 -12.51 -9.20
N ALA A 171 -19.68 -13.63 -9.09
CA ALA A 171 -20.31 -14.06 -7.84
C ALA A 171 -19.26 -14.54 -6.82
N ALA A 172 -18.17 -15.14 -7.29
CA ALA A 172 -17.02 -15.55 -6.48
C ALA A 172 -15.86 -14.57 -6.69
N GLY A 173 -15.09 -14.27 -5.62
CA GLY A 173 -13.88 -13.45 -5.69
C GLY A 173 -14.07 -11.97 -5.32
N GLY A 174 -12.95 -11.23 -5.32
CA GLY A 174 -12.85 -9.84 -4.87
C GLY A 174 -11.85 -9.01 -5.70
N GLY A 175 -11.56 -7.76 -5.25
CA GLY A 175 -10.53 -6.93 -5.86
C GLY A 175 -10.89 -6.33 -7.23
N GLY A 176 -12.19 -6.23 -7.57
CA GLY A 176 -12.65 -5.57 -8.80
C GLY A 176 -12.48 -6.37 -10.10
N ARG A 177 -11.94 -7.58 -10.03
CA ARG A 177 -11.80 -8.45 -11.23
C ARG A 177 -13.16 -8.99 -11.67
N GLY A 178 -13.40 -9.03 -12.99
CA GLY A 178 -14.67 -9.47 -13.56
C GLY A 178 -15.83 -8.50 -13.34
N MET A 179 -15.54 -7.22 -13.10
CA MET A 179 -16.54 -6.16 -12.97
C MET A 179 -16.66 -5.36 -14.28
N ARG A 180 -17.90 -5.15 -14.76
CA ARG A 180 -18.18 -4.37 -15.98
C ARG A 180 -19.40 -3.49 -15.82
N LEU A 181 -19.21 -2.19 -16.08
CA LEU A 181 -20.32 -1.24 -16.16
C LEU A 181 -21.04 -1.41 -17.52
N VAL A 182 -22.36 -1.51 -17.48
CA VAL A 182 -23.22 -1.59 -18.65
C VAL A 182 -24.24 -0.45 -18.60
N ASN A 183 -24.13 0.46 -19.55
CA ASN A 183 -24.99 1.63 -19.60
C ASN A 183 -26.30 1.38 -20.35
N ASN A 184 -26.30 0.43 -21.30
CA ASN A 184 -27.41 0.17 -22.18
C ASN A 184 -27.64 -1.33 -22.38
N ILE A 185 -28.87 -1.71 -22.65
CA ILE A 185 -29.26 -3.11 -22.88
C ILE A 185 -28.56 -3.75 -24.06
N SER A 186 -28.18 -2.96 -25.11
CA SER A 186 -27.44 -3.42 -26.27
C SER A 186 -26.09 -4.05 -25.97
N ASP A 187 -25.44 -3.60 -24.88
CA ASP A 187 -24.10 -4.02 -24.52
C ASP A 187 -24.11 -5.17 -23.51
N LEU A 188 -25.29 -5.52 -22.97
CA LEU A 188 -25.46 -6.45 -21.87
C LEU A 188 -24.88 -7.83 -22.17
N GLN A 189 -25.30 -8.44 -23.26
CA GLN A 189 -24.95 -9.83 -23.58
C GLN A 189 -23.45 -10.00 -23.78
N LYS A 190 -22.83 -9.14 -24.59
CA LYS A 190 -21.38 -9.14 -24.83
C LYS A 190 -20.61 -8.94 -23.53
N SER A 191 -21.05 -8.00 -22.69
CA SER A 191 -20.40 -7.72 -21.40
C SER A 191 -20.52 -8.89 -20.42
N CYS A 192 -21.65 -9.60 -20.42
CA CYS A 192 -21.84 -10.80 -19.60
C CYS A 192 -20.92 -11.94 -20.05
N GLU A 193 -20.77 -12.18 -21.37
CA GLU A 193 -19.89 -13.23 -21.91
C GLU A 193 -18.44 -12.98 -21.49
N ILE A 194 -17.98 -11.74 -21.64
CA ILE A 194 -16.61 -11.36 -21.24
C ILE A 194 -16.43 -11.52 -19.72
N ALA A 195 -17.39 -11.03 -18.92
CA ALA A 195 -17.31 -11.13 -17.45
C ALA A 195 -17.31 -12.59 -16.98
N LYS A 196 -18.08 -13.48 -17.61
CA LYS A 196 -18.07 -14.93 -17.32
C LYS A 196 -16.73 -15.56 -17.62
N ALA A 197 -16.11 -15.22 -18.75
CA ALA A 197 -14.78 -15.74 -19.10
C ALA A 197 -13.70 -15.26 -18.12
N GLU A 198 -13.70 -13.98 -17.77
CA GLU A 198 -12.79 -13.40 -16.77
C GLU A 198 -12.97 -14.04 -15.40
N ALA A 199 -14.23 -14.22 -14.95
CA ALA A 199 -14.55 -14.85 -13.68
C ALA A 199 -14.07 -16.31 -13.61
N LEU A 200 -14.27 -17.06 -14.68
CA LEU A 200 -13.81 -18.44 -14.80
C LEU A 200 -12.28 -18.53 -14.70
N ASN A 201 -11.58 -17.66 -15.44
CA ASN A 201 -10.11 -17.64 -15.44
C ASN A 201 -9.52 -17.20 -14.08
N ALA A 202 -10.15 -16.20 -13.43
CA ALA A 202 -9.62 -15.63 -12.20
C ALA A 202 -10.01 -16.43 -10.93
N PHE A 203 -11.21 -17.04 -10.92
CA PHE A 203 -11.82 -17.59 -9.70
C PHE A 203 -12.30 -19.04 -9.85
N GLY A 204 -12.16 -19.64 -11.05
CA GLY A 204 -12.64 -21.00 -11.32
C GLY A 204 -14.17 -21.14 -11.41
N SER A 205 -14.94 -20.04 -11.35
CA SER A 205 -16.40 -20.02 -11.48
C SER A 205 -16.83 -18.96 -12.48
N SER A 206 -17.76 -19.31 -13.38
CA SER A 206 -18.34 -18.39 -14.37
C SER A 206 -19.63 -17.71 -13.87
N GLU A 207 -19.99 -17.87 -12.61
CA GLU A 207 -21.18 -17.25 -12.04
C GLU A 207 -21.02 -15.73 -11.94
N ILE A 208 -22.03 -15.00 -12.44
CA ILE A 208 -22.09 -13.54 -12.39
C ILE A 208 -23.40 -13.08 -11.78
N ILE A 209 -23.39 -11.87 -11.23
CA ILE A 209 -24.57 -11.15 -10.73
C ILE A 209 -24.69 -9.80 -11.45
N LEU A 210 -25.92 -9.33 -11.62
CA LEU A 210 -26.22 -7.96 -12.05
C LEU A 210 -26.59 -7.13 -10.85
N GLU A 211 -26.03 -5.93 -10.72
CA GLU A 211 -26.37 -4.98 -9.65
C GLU A 211 -26.59 -3.59 -10.24
N LYS A 212 -27.48 -2.82 -9.64
CA LYS A 212 -27.64 -1.41 -9.98
C LYS A 212 -26.33 -0.67 -9.72
N SER A 213 -25.86 0.10 -10.69
CA SER A 213 -24.69 0.94 -10.50
C SER A 213 -25.08 2.16 -9.64
N ILE A 214 -24.43 2.32 -8.52
CA ILE A 214 -24.56 3.55 -7.71
C ILE A 214 -23.58 4.56 -8.29
N VAL A 215 -24.08 5.73 -8.69
CA VAL A 215 -23.28 6.76 -9.35
C VAL A 215 -22.50 7.53 -8.29
N GLU A 216 -21.18 7.62 -8.46
CA GLU A 216 -20.27 8.38 -7.58
C GLU A 216 -20.50 8.13 -6.09
N PRO A 217 -20.56 6.84 -5.65
CA PRO A 217 -20.80 6.55 -4.26
C PRO A 217 -19.57 6.87 -3.40
N ARG A 218 -19.81 7.03 -2.09
CA ARG A 218 -18.75 6.88 -1.09
C ARG A 218 -18.68 5.44 -0.62
N HIS A 219 -17.48 5.03 -0.27
CA HIS A 219 -17.22 3.75 0.36
C HIS A 219 -17.11 3.97 1.86
N ILE A 220 -18.20 3.69 2.56
CA ILE A 220 -18.28 3.81 4.03
C ILE A 220 -18.35 2.41 4.63
N GLU A 221 -17.60 2.19 5.68
CA GLU A 221 -17.58 0.89 6.36
C GLU A 221 -17.75 1.05 7.87
N ILE A 222 -18.39 0.07 8.49
CA ILE A 222 -18.62 0.07 9.94
C ILE A 222 -17.79 -1.01 10.58
N GLN A 223 -16.95 -0.62 11.54
CA GLN A 223 -16.25 -1.56 12.41
C GLN A 223 -17.19 -2.15 13.43
N ILE A 224 -17.31 -3.47 13.48
CA ILE A 224 -17.99 -4.17 14.58
C ILE A 224 -16.99 -4.96 15.41
N MET A 225 -17.35 -5.18 16.67
CA MET A 225 -16.69 -6.10 17.59
C MET A 225 -17.74 -6.94 18.27
N ALA A 226 -17.59 -8.27 18.25
CA ALA A 226 -18.54 -9.22 18.82
C ALA A 226 -17.82 -10.24 19.70
N ASP A 227 -18.39 -10.56 20.86
CA ASP A 227 -17.88 -11.61 21.75
C ASP A 227 -18.59 -12.96 21.55
N ASN A 228 -18.15 -13.97 22.29
CA ASN A 228 -18.75 -15.31 22.28
C ASN A 228 -20.04 -15.42 23.12
N PHE A 229 -20.46 -14.34 23.79
CA PHE A 229 -21.61 -14.30 24.68
C PHE A 229 -22.85 -13.64 24.03
N GLY A 230 -22.69 -13.19 22.77
CA GLY A 230 -23.78 -12.58 22.00
C GLY A 230 -23.81 -11.05 22.07
N ASN A 231 -22.85 -10.42 22.75
CA ASN A 231 -22.71 -8.99 22.71
C ASN A 231 -22.03 -8.57 21.40
N ILE A 232 -22.54 -7.52 20.77
CA ILE A 232 -21.99 -6.94 19.54
C ILE A 232 -22.16 -5.43 19.57
N ILE A 233 -21.09 -4.71 19.28
CA ILE A 233 -21.05 -3.25 19.23
C ILE A 233 -20.47 -2.76 17.92
N SER A 234 -20.88 -1.56 17.50
CA SER A 234 -20.25 -0.81 16.41
C SER A 234 -19.28 0.24 16.97
N LEU A 235 -18.12 0.35 16.38
CA LEU A 235 -17.05 1.25 16.80
C LEU A 235 -16.91 2.47 15.86
N GLY A 236 -18.00 2.86 15.21
CA GLY A 236 -18.06 3.95 14.25
C GLY A 236 -17.69 3.53 12.83
N GLU A 237 -17.72 4.52 11.95
CA GLU A 237 -17.44 4.35 10.53
C GLU A 237 -16.02 4.81 10.15
N ARG A 238 -15.58 4.28 9.01
CA ARG A 238 -14.46 4.78 8.22
C ARG A 238 -14.94 5.16 6.83
N ASP A 239 -14.37 6.21 6.27
CA ASP A 239 -14.52 6.59 4.87
C ASP A 239 -13.28 6.14 4.09
N CYS A 240 -13.49 5.23 3.14
CA CYS A 240 -12.44 4.62 2.33
C CYS A 240 -12.62 4.95 0.84
N SER A 241 -13.20 6.12 0.54
CA SER A 241 -13.55 6.51 -0.83
C SER A 241 -12.35 6.84 -1.69
N VAL A 242 -11.22 7.27 -1.11
CA VAL A 242 -9.98 7.53 -1.87
C VAL A 242 -9.31 6.19 -2.20
N GLN A 243 -9.60 5.68 -3.37
CA GLN A 243 -9.13 4.38 -3.82
C GLN A 243 -8.74 4.40 -5.30
N ARG A 244 -7.85 3.51 -5.68
CA ARG A 244 -7.44 3.28 -7.05
C ARG A 244 -7.76 1.84 -7.46
N ARG A 245 -8.57 1.66 -8.49
CA ARG A 245 -8.98 0.32 -8.94
C ARG A 245 -9.43 -0.58 -7.78
N HIS A 246 -10.23 -0.02 -6.86
CA HIS A 246 -10.73 -0.65 -5.63
C HIS A 246 -9.66 -0.94 -4.56
N GLN A 247 -8.44 -0.44 -4.70
CA GLN A 247 -7.42 -0.46 -3.66
C GLN A 247 -7.48 0.86 -2.88
N LYS A 248 -7.80 0.78 -1.59
CA LYS A 248 -7.85 1.92 -0.67
C LYS A 248 -6.44 2.53 -0.53
N ILE A 249 -6.35 3.86 -0.48
CA ILE A 249 -5.08 4.61 -0.40
C ILE A 249 -5.08 5.59 0.76
N ILE A 250 -6.22 6.26 1.01
CA ILE A 250 -6.44 7.14 2.14
C ILE A 250 -7.75 6.73 2.81
N GLU A 251 -7.73 6.58 4.12
CA GLU A 251 -8.87 6.27 4.95
C GLU A 251 -9.00 7.27 6.08
N GLU A 252 -10.22 7.62 6.46
CA GLU A 252 -10.47 8.55 7.56
C GLU A 252 -11.62 8.09 8.47
N SER A 253 -11.57 8.48 9.73
CA SER A 253 -12.64 8.27 10.71
C SER A 253 -12.75 9.50 11.65
N PRO A 254 -13.97 9.95 11.92
CA PRO A 254 -15.22 9.60 11.28
C PRO A 254 -15.32 10.12 9.84
N SER A 255 -16.30 9.63 9.06
CA SER A 255 -16.58 10.18 7.72
C SER A 255 -17.14 11.60 7.82
N PRO A 256 -16.66 12.55 6.99
CA PRO A 256 -17.13 13.93 7.02
C PRO A 256 -18.61 14.09 6.59
N VAL A 257 -19.17 13.10 5.87
CA VAL A 257 -20.55 13.16 5.35
C VAL A 257 -21.57 12.40 6.20
N VAL A 258 -21.08 11.62 7.18
CA VAL A 258 -21.94 10.80 8.05
C VAL A 258 -22.25 11.55 9.34
N ASP A 259 -23.50 12.02 9.48
CA ASP A 259 -23.98 12.64 10.71
C ASP A 259 -24.32 11.57 11.78
N THR A 260 -24.61 12.02 12.99
CA THR A 260 -24.88 11.13 14.14
C THR A 260 -26.06 10.20 13.87
N GLN A 261 -27.13 10.67 13.22
CA GLN A 261 -28.30 9.84 12.95
C GLN A 261 -27.97 8.72 11.93
N LEU A 262 -27.28 9.05 10.86
CA LEU A 262 -26.84 8.09 9.85
C LEU A 262 -25.86 7.08 10.46
N ARG A 263 -24.90 7.54 11.28
CA ARG A 263 -23.95 6.67 12.00
C ARG A 263 -24.66 5.65 12.86
N THR A 264 -25.63 6.10 13.68
CA THR A 264 -26.41 5.19 14.52
C THR A 264 -27.14 4.14 13.68
N LYS A 265 -27.82 4.57 12.61
CA LYS A 265 -28.56 3.67 11.72
C LYS A 265 -27.65 2.65 11.03
N MET A 266 -26.50 3.10 10.52
CA MET A 266 -25.52 2.21 9.88
C MET A 266 -24.92 1.24 10.90
N GLY A 267 -24.61 1.70 12.11
CA GLY A 267 -24.12 0.87 13.21
C GLY A 267 -25.10 -0.22 13.63
N GLU A 268 -26.39 0.13 13.78
CA GLU A 268 -27.44 -0.85 14.09
C GLU A 268 -27.58 -1.92 13.02
N VAL A 269 -27.52 -1.52 11.73
CA VAL A 269 -27.57 -2.44 10.59
C VAL A 269 -26.33 -3.34 10.55
N ALA A 270 -25.16 -2.78 10.85
CA ALA A 270 -23.91 -3.54 10.90
C ALA A 270 -23.90 -4.57 12.05
N CYS A 271 -24.40 -4.18 13.23
CA CYS A 271 -24.58 -5.11 14.36
C CYS A 271 -25.61 -6.20 14.02
N LEU A 272 -26.70 -5.87 13.33
CA LEU A 272 -27.69 -6.84 12.86
C LEU A 272 -27.04 -7.86 11.92
N ALA A 273 -26.23 -7.40 10.95
CA ALA A 273 -25.50 -8.26 10.01
C ALA A 273 -24.62 -9.26 10.76
N GLY A 274 -23.85 -8.80 11.77
CA GLY A 274 -23.04 -9.68 12.60
C GLY A 274 -23.86 -10.69 13.42
N LYS A 275 -24.99 -10.27 13.99
CA LYS A 275 -25.87 -11.16 14.78
C LYS A 275 -26.42 -12.32 13.96
N VAL A 276 -26.83 -12.06 12.72
CA VAL A 276 -27.46 -13.08 11.84
C VAL A 276 -26.53 -14.26 11.55
N ILE A 277 -25.22 -14.04 11.55
CA ILE A 277 -24.22 -15.06 11.27
C ILE A 277 -23.52 -15.56 12.54
N ASN A 278 -23.99 -15.18 13.74
CA ASN A 278 -23.35 -15.50 15.02
C ASN A 278 -21.85 -15.14 15.00
N TYR A 279 -21.56 -13.89 14.60
CA TYR A 279 -20.19 -13.40 14.44
C TYR A 279 -19.47 -13.25 15.79
N SER A 280 -18.15 -13.54 15.81
CA SER A 280 -17.27 -13.21 16.93
C SER A 280 -15.95 -12.61 16.42
N GLY A 281 -15.30 -11.77 17.24
CA GLY A 281 -14.09 -11.04 16.88
C GLY A 281 -14.36 -9.70 16.19
N ALA A 282 -13.31 -9.18 15.56
CA ALA A 282 -13.36 -7.94 14.77
C ALA A 282 -13.90 -8.24 13.37
N GLY A 283 -14.92 -7.49 12.94
CA GLY A 283 -15.48 -7.57 11.59
C GLY A 283 -15.80 -6.19 11.04
N THR A 284 -15.91 -6.09 9.74
CA THR A 284 -16.25 -4.82 9.07
C THR A 284 -17.31 -5.05 8.03
N ILE A 285 -18.37 -4.24 8.11
CA ILE A 285 -19.44 -4.24 7.12
C ILE A 285 -19.23 -3.04 6.19
N GLU A 286 -18.99 -3.31 4.92
CA GLU A 286 -18.77 -2.30 3.90
C GLU A 286 -20.09 -1.92 3.22
N PHE A 287 -20.27 -0.62 3.02
CA PHE A 287 -21.44 -0.04 2.36
C PHE A 287 -21.04 0.94 1.26
N LEU A 288 -21.88 1.03 0.24
CA LEU A 288 -21.89 2.17 -0.67
C LEU A 288 -22.93 3.17 -0.19
N LEU A 289 -22.49 4.41 0.01
CA LEU A 289 -23.34 5.54 0.39
C LEU A 289 -23.58 6.42 -0.85
N ASP A 290 -24.84 6.63 -1.23
CA ASP A 290 -25.20 7.54 -2.32
C ASP A 290 -25.32 9.00 -1.86
N LYS A 291 -25.55 9.91 -2.82
CA LYS A 291 -25.69 11.37 -2.57
C LYS A 291 -26.95 11.70 -1.73
N ASP A 292 -27.94 10.83 -1.74
CA ASP A 292 -29.20 11.00 -0.97
C ASP A 292 -29.10 10.38 0.44
N LYS A 293 -27.88 9.99 0.86
CA LYS A 293 -27.61 9.31 2.14
C LYS A 293 -28.28 7.94 2.30
N ASN A 294 -28.64 7.28 1.20
CA ASN A 294 -29.01 5.88 1.24
C ASN A 294 -27.71 5.05 1.20
N PHE A 295 -27.68 4.01 2.04
CA PHE A 295 -26.52 3.12 2.09
C PHE A 295 -26.93 1.70 1.76
N TYR A 296 -26.03 0.96 1.10
CA TYR A 296 -26.28 -0.38 0.58
C TYR A 296 -25.13 -1.28 0.94
N PHE A 297 -25.42 -2.45 1.48
CA PHE A 297 -24.44 -3.49 1.79
C PHE A 297 -23.66 -3.88 0.55
N LEU A 298 -22.34 -3.85 0.66
CA LEU A 298 -21.40 -4.25 -0.37
C LEU A 298 -20.84 -5.65 -0.06
N GLU A 299 -20.17 -5.77 1.08
CA GLU A 299 -19.59 -7.02 1.57
C GLU A 299 -19.30 -6.94 3.08
N MET A 300 -18.99 -8.07 3.69
CA MET A 300 -18.47 -8.14 5.04
C MET A 300 -17.09 -8.76 5.03
N ASN A 301 -16.13 -8.05 5.62
CA ASN A 301 -14.80 -8.58 5.86
C ASN A 301 -14.75 -9.22 7.24
N THR A 302 -14.52 -10.55 7.26
CA THR A 302 -14.55 -11.38 8.47
C THR A 302 -13.21 -11.43 9.18
N ARG A 303 -12.54 -10.29 9.27
CA ARG A 303 -11.19 -10.11 9.81
C ARG A 303 -10.95 -8.69 10.28
N LEU A 304 -9.79 -8.46 10.89
CA LEU A 304 -9.27 -7.12 11.12
C LEU A 304 -8.95 -6.45 9.77
N GLN A 305 -9.30 -5.17 9.62
CA GLN A 305 -9.00 -4.39 8.42
C GLN A 305 -7.61 -3.75 8.47
N VAL A 306 -7.05 -3.41 7.29
CA VAL A 306 -5.78 -2.67 7.18
C VAL A 306 -5.91 -1.34 7.92
N GLU A 307 -7.01 -0.63 7.68
CA GLU A 307 -7.35 0.71 8.16
C GLU A 307 -7.95 0.77 9.58
N HIS A 308 -7.86 -0.33 10.36
CA HIS A 308 -8.30 -0.33 11.76
C HIS A 308 -7.65 0.77 12.63
N PRO A 309 -6.42 1.24 12.35
CA PRO A 309 -5.79 2.26 13.17
C PRO A 309 -6.55 3.57 13.27
N VAL A 310 -7.27 4.02 12.22
CA VAL A 310 -8.07 5.26 12.34
C VAL A 310 -9.20 5.11 13.34
N THR A 311 -9.81 3.92 13.43
CA THR A 311 -10.82 3.62 14.46
C THR A 311 -10.19 3.61 15.85
N GLU A 312 -9.02 3.00 16.01
CA GLU A 312 -8.28 2.99 17.28
C GLU A 312 -7.93 4.40 17.74
N MET A 313 -7.50 5.27 16.83
CA MET A 313 -7.12 6.65 17.16
C MET A 313 -8.30 7.50 17.63
N VAL A 314 -9.50 7.31 17.08
CA VAL A 314 -10.68 8.08 17.48
C VAL A 314 -11.44 7.48 18.65
N THR A 315 -11.33 6.16 18.90
CA THR A 315 -12.00 5.48 20.01
C THR A 315 -11.13 5.32 21.26
N GLY A 316 -9.80 5.37 21.07
CA GLY A 316 -8.83 5.06 22.12
C GLY A 316 -8.75 3.57 22.47
N LEU A 317 -9.34 2.68 21.68
CA LEU A 317 -9.36 1.23 21.88
C LEU A 317 -8.21 0.57 21.09
N ASP A 318 -7.66 -0.53 21.61
CA ASP A 318 -6.77 -1.43 20.88
C ASP A 318 -7.61 -2.62 20.36
N LEU A 319 -7.89 -2.67 19.04
CA LEU A 319 -8.76 -3.69 18.47
C LEU A 319 -8.12 -5.09 18.51
N VAL A 320 -6.79 -5.18 18.47
CA VAL A 320 -6.08 -6.45 18.63
C VAL A 320 -6.19 -6.96 20.07
N GLU A 321 -6.12 -6.05 21.06
CA GLU A 321 -6.34 -6.41 22.46
C GLU A 321 -7.75 -6.97 22.68
N LEU A 322 -8.77 -6.33 22.08
CA LEU A 322 -10.16 -6.83 22.12
C LEU A 322 -10.28 -8.20 21.44
N GLN A 323 -9.66 -8.39 20.26
CA GLN A 323 -9.66 -9.70 19.58
C GLN A 323 -9.05 -10.81 20.43
N LEU A 324 -7.92 -10.54 21.08
CA LEU A 324 -7.22 -11.50 21.93
C LEU A 324 -8.00 -11.81 23.21
N ASN A 325 -8.69 -10.83 23.79
CA ASN A 325 -9.56 -11.05 24.95
C ASN A 325 -10.78 -11.90 24.58
N ILE A 326 -11.41 -11.64 23.43
CA ILE A 326 -12.53 -12.44 22.92
C ILE A 326 -12.09 -13.88 22.62
N ALA A 327 -10.90 -14.04 22.02
CA ALA A 327 -10.33 -15.36 21.76
C ALA A 327 -9.98 -16.14 23.05
N ASP A 328 -9.80 -15.44 24.17
CA ASP A 328 -9.62 -15.98 25.52
C ASP A 328 -10.96 -16.09 26.29
N ASP A 329 -12.09 -16.16 25.59
CA ASP A 329 -13.45 -16.26 26.11
C ASP A 329 -13.83 -15.16 27.13
N GLN A 330 -13.36 -13.92 26.92
CA GLN A 330 -13.77 -12.78 27.74
C GLN A 330 -14.91 -12.01 27.05
N GLU A 331 -15.82 -11.48 27.88
CA GLU A 331 -16.87 -10.57 27.40
C GLU A 331 -16.27 -9.23 26.92
N LEU A 332 -16.99 -8.54 26.03
CA LEU A 332 -16.63 -7.18 25.65
C LEU A 332 -16.58 -6.27 26.90
N PRO A 333 -15.49 -5.49 27.07
CA PRO A 333 -15.30 -4.66 28.26
C PRO A 333 -16.17 -3.39 28.28
N LEU A 334 -16.96 -3.14 27.24
CA LEU A 334 -17.77 -1.93 27.07
C LEU A 334 -19.07 -2.23 26.34
N SER A 335 -20.10 -1.44 26.65
CA SER A 335 -21.39 -1.44 25.92
C SER A 335 -21.38 -0.43 24.76
N GLN A 336 -22.41 -0.47 23.90
CA GLN A 336 -22.54 0.46 22.77
C GLN A 336 -22.60 1.93 23.22
N GLU A 337 -23.23 2.23 24.35
CA GLU A 337 -23.39 3.58 24.89
C GLU A 337 -22.06 4.18 25.39
N GLN A 338 -21.08 3.34 25.66
CA GLN A 338 -19.75 3.74 26.10
C GLN A 338 -18.78 4.03 24.94
N VAL A 339 -19.15 3.64 23.73
CA VAL A 339 -18.34 3.93 22.54
C VAL A 339 -18.43 5.42 22.21
N GLN A 340 -17.31 6.09 22.23
CA GLN A 340 -17.20 7.51 21.89
C GLN A 340 -16.17 7.73 20.81
N LEU A 341 -16.47 8.56 19.83
CA LEU A 341 -15.54 9.00 18.80
C LEU A 341 -15.00 10.38 19.17
N CYS A 342 -13.69 10.50 19.37
CA CYS A 342 -13.04 11.73 19.78
C CYS A 342 -12.08 12.22 18.70
N GLY A 343 -12.30 13.47 18.21
CA GLY A 343 -11.44 14.05 17.18
C GLY A 343 -11.68 13.47 15.79
N HIS A 344 -10.63 13.46 14.99
CA HIS A 344 -10.62 12.94 13.63
C HIS A 344 -9.28 12.30 13.31
N SER A 345 -9.26 11.17 12.64
CA SER A 345 -8.04 10.47 12.25
C SER A 345 -8.03 10.20 10.74
N VAL A 346 -6.85 10.37 10.14
CA VAL A 346 -6.60 10.07 8.72
C VAL A 346 -5.40 9.16 8.61
N GLU A 347 -5.55 8.10 7.82
CA GLU A 347 -4.50 7.13 7.49
C GLU A 347 -4.14 7.21 6.01
N VAL A 348 -2.87 7.01 5.70
CA VAL A 348 -2.41 6.77 4.34
C VAL A 348 -1.57 5.51 4.28
N ARG A 349 -1.63 4.81 3.15
CA ARG A 349 -0.81 3.64 2.88
C ARG A 349 0.41 4.03 2.04
N LEU A 350 1.61 3.85 2.60
CA LEU A 350 2.86 3.97 1.86
C LEU A 350 3.14 2.69 1.11
N TYR A 351 3.16 2.78 -0.23
CA TYR A 351 3.43 1.68 -1.13
C TYR A 351 4.76 1.86 -1.86
N ALA A 352 5.47 0.76 -2.10
CA ALA A 352 6.60 0.69 -3.01
C ALA A 352 6.10 0.65 -4.46
N GLU A 353 5.62 1.77 -4.97
CA GLU A 353 5.04 1.94 -6.30
C GLU A 353 5.46 3.28 -6.90
N ASP A 354 5.60 3.35 -8.23
CA ASP A 354 5.81 4.61 -8.95
C ASP A 354 4.45 5.17 -9.41
N PRO A 355 3.86 6.14 -8.71
CA PRO A 355 2.55 6.69 -9.05
C PRO A 355 2.53 7.41 -10.41
N TRP A 356 3.70 7.84 -10.88
CA TRP A 356 3.86 8.57 -12.14
C TRP A 356 4.03 7.66 -13.34
N LYS A 357 4.29 6.36 -13.09
CA LYS A 357 4.34 5.30 -14.09
C LYS A 357 3.21 4.28 -13.86
N ASN A 358 1.97 4.77 -13.81
CA ASN A 358 0.77 3.95 -13.63
C ASN A 358 0.85 3.01 -12.41
N PHE A 359 1.52 3.48 -11.32
CA PHE A 359 1.71 2.75 -10.06
C PHE A 359 2.44 1.42 -10.25
N LEU A 360 3.46 1.42 -11.09
CA LEU A 360 4.33 0.25 -11.23
C LEU A 360 4.97 -0.10 -9.89
N PRO A 361 4.87 -1.36 -9.43
CA PRO A 361 5.56 -1.80 -8.22
C PRO A 361 7.07 -1.60 -8.33
N SER A 362 7.68 -1.19 -7.24
CA SER A 362 9.11 -0.97 -7.14
C SER A 362 9.73 -1.93 -6.16
N THR A 363 10.72 -2.68 -6.62
CA THR A 363 11.56 -3.53 -5.78
C THR A 363 12.91 -2.87 -5.56
N GLY A 364 13.66 -3.33 -4.57
CA GLY A 364 15.00 -2.80 -4.28
C GLY A 364 15.29 -2.74 -2.78
N LYS A 365 16.47 -2.22 -2.45
CA LYS A 365 16.93 -2.07 -1.07
C LYS A 365 16.41 -0.76 -0.49
N ILE A 366 15.87 -0.77 0.71
CA ILE A 366 15.57 0.45 1.47
C ILE A 366 16.90 1.08 1.90
N GLU A 367 17.25 2.22 1.32
CA GLU A 367 18.49 2.93 1.63
C GLU A 367 18.37 3.81 2.87
N VAL A 368 17.23 4.51 2.99
CA VAL A 368 16.92 5.37 4.14
C VAL A 368 15.46 5.17 4.55
N TRP A 369 15.24 4.99 5.86
CA TRP A 369 13.92 5.00 6.48
C TRP A 369 13.98 5.82 7.77
N ARG A 370 13.41 7.03 7.74
CA ARG A 370 13.30 7.93 8.91
C ARG A 370 11.88 8.38 9.10
N LYS A 371 11.31 8.05 10.23
CA LYS A 371 9.96 8.46 10.63
C LYS A 371 9.99 9.82 11.29
N HIS A 372 9.05 10.69 10.93
CA HIS A 372 8.83 11.92 11.68
C HIS A 372 8.33 11.62 13.10
N LYS A 373 8.95 12.23 14.11
CA LYS A 373 8.55 12.08 15.51
C LYS A 373 7.51 13.15 15.85
N SER A 374 6.25 12.75 15.97
CA SER A 374 5.14 13.59 16.40
C SER A 374 4.26 12.79 17.36
N PRO A 375 3.76 13.40 18.45
CA PRO A 375 2.85 12.72 19.37
C PRO A 375 1.50 12.36 18.72
N ASP A 376 1.10 13.13 17.70
CA ASP A 376 -0.18 12.98 17.01
C ASP A 376 -0.07 12.13 15.73
N THR A 377 1.09 11.47 15.50
CA THR A 377 1.32 10.62 14.34
C THR A 377 1.81 9.24 14.76
N ARG A 378 1.14 8.22 14.27
CA ARG A 378 1.48 6.81 14.44
C ARG A 378 2.01 6.25 13.12
N TYR A 379 3.01 5.37 13.21
CA TYR A 379 3.54 4.59 12.09
C TYR A 379 3.38 3.10 12.40
N ASP A 380 2.61 2.41 11.59
CA ASP A 380 2.58 0.96 11.56
C ASP A 380 3.41 0.52 10.34
N ASP A 381 4.65 0.13 10.57
CA ASP A 381 5.64 -0.15 9.53
C ASP A 381 6.21 -1.57 9.65
N GLY A 382 6.51 -2.18 8.51
CA GLY A 382 7.10 -3.52 8.42
C GLY A 382 8.47 -3.52 7.74
N ILE A 383 9.17 -2.38 7.69
CA ILE A 383 10.44 -2.20 6.98
C ILE A 383 11.56 -1.66 7.87
N VAL A 384 12.79 -1.95 7.47
CA VAL A 384 14.02 -1.39 8.06
C VAL A 384 15.01 -1.03 6.95
N GLU A 385 15.96 -0.15 7.28
CA GLU A 385 17.08 0.14 6.38
C GLU A 385 17.87 -1.13 6.06
N GLY A 386 18.30 -1.24 4.82
CA GLY A 386 19.04 -2.40 4.32
C GLY A 386 18.17 -3.54 3.81
N GLN A 387 16.89 -3.59 4.18
CA GLN A 387 15.96 -4.63 3.76
C GLN A 387 15.68 -4.55 2.25
N LEU A 388 15.61 -5.73 1.62
CA LEU A 388 15.17 -5.86 0.23
C LEU A 388 13.64 -5.99 0.17
N ILE A 389 13.03 -5.14 -0.66
CA ILE A 389 11.60 -5.26 -0.96
C ILE A 389 11.43 -6.28 -2.09
N SER A 390 10.77 -7.38 -1.74
CA SER A 390 10.59 -8.55 -2.59
C SER A 390 9.41 -8.37 -3.57
N PRO A 391 9.48 -8.93 -4.79
CA PRO A 391 8.35 -8.94 -5.73
C PRO A 391 7.25 -9.95 -5.37
N PHE A 392 7.46 -10.80 -4.36
CA PHE A 392 6.52 -11.87 -4.02
C PHE A 392 5.28 -11.39 -3.25
N TYR A 393 5.34 -10.23 -2.61
CA TYR A 393 4.33 -9.76 -1.67
C TYR A 393 3.70 -8.44 -2.10
N ASP A 394 2.67 -8.04 -1.35
CA ASP A 394 2.04 -6.72 -1.49
C ASP A 394 3.08 -5.61 -1.31
N PRO A 395 3.05 -4.54 -2.12
CA PRO A 395 4.03 -3.45 -2.06
C PRO A 395 3.87 -2.52 -0.86
N MET A 396 2.91 -2.74 0.05
CA MET A 396 2.69 -1.88 1.22
C MET A 396 3.88 -1.96 2.18
N LEU A 397 4.48 -0.81 2.46
CA LEU A 397 5.65 -0.66 3.32
C LEU A 397 5.28 -0.27 4.74
N ALA A 398 4.33 0.66 4.85
CA ALA A 398 3.88 1.23 6.12
C ALA A 398 2.52 1.89 5.98
N LYS A 399 1.86 2.12 7.11
CA LYS A 399 0.74 3.03 7.28
C LYS A 399 1.21 4.22 8.10
N VAL A 400 0.80 5.42 7.73
CA VAL A 400 1.01 6.63 8.50
C VAL A 400 -0.35 7.18 8.90
N ILE A 401 -0.58 7.30 10.18
CA ILE A 401 -1.87 7.65 10.76
C ILE A 401 -1.69 8.91 11.59
N SER A 402 -2.52 9.91 11.38
CA SER A 402 -2.55 11.11 12.21
C SER A 402 -3.87 11.25 12.94
N ASN A 403 -3.84 11.94 14.06
CA ASN A 403 -5.01 12.36 14.82
C ASN A 403 -5.03 13.87 14.97
N GLY A 404 -6.23 14.44 14.99
CA GLY A 404 -6.45 15.88 15.21
C GLY A 404 -7.78 16.12 15.93
N LYS A 405 -7.97 17.34 16.47
CA LYS A 405 -9.24 17.74 17.08
C LYS A 405 -10.38 17.81 16.07
N ASN A 406 -10.03 17.99 14.80
CA ASN A 406 -10.93 18.03 13.65
C ASN A 406 -10.20 17.50 12.40
N ARG A 407 -10.93 17.34 11.30
CA ARG A 407 -10.44 16.81 10.03
C ARG A 407 -9.26 17.63 9.47
N GLU A 408 -9.37 18.95 9.46
CA GLU A 408 -8.34 19.84 8.91
C GLU A 408 -7.00 19.68 9.66
N GLN A 409 -7.04 19.67 10.99
CA GLN A 409 -5.85 19.44 11.80
C GLN A 409 -5.24 18.05 11.56
N ALA A 410 -6.06 17.00 11.46
CA ALA A 410 -5.59 15.65 11.18
C ALA A 410 -4.87 15.58 9.80
N ILE A 411 -5.47 16.18 8.76
CA ILE A 411 -4.88 16.26 7.41
C ILE A 411 -3.56 17.03 7.44
N ASP A 412 -3.50 18.19 8.10
CA ASP A 412 -2.27 19.00 8.17
C ASP A 412 -1.16 18.28 8.94
N THR A 413 -1.49 17.62 10.05
CA THR A 413 -0.56 16.80 10.82
C THR A 413 0.00 15.66 9.97
N LEU A 414 -0.87 14.95 9.23
CA LEU A 414 -0.46 13.86 8.36
C LEU A 414 0.44 14.34 7.23
N LYS A 415 0.05 15.42 6.56
CA LYS A 415 0.85 16.04 5.50
C LYS A 415 2.23 16.44 6.00
N GLN A 416 2.31 17.14 7.14
CA GLN A 416 3.57 17.52 7.75
C GLN A 416 4.42 16.31 8.11
N SER A 417 3.80 15.25 8.64
CA SER A 417 4.51 14.02 8.97
C SER A 417 5.09 13.33 7.75
N LEU A 418 4.35 13.28 6.63
CA LEU A 418 4.84 12.75 5.37
C LEU A 418 5.98 13.59 4.78
N GLN A 419 5.88 14.92 4.84
CA GLN A 419 6.94 15.83 4.37
C GLN A 419 8.27 15.59 5.12
N ASN A 420 8.18 15.36 6.43
CA ASN A 420 9.34 15.10 7.29
C ASN A 420 9.72 13.59 7.38
N THR A 421 9.06 12.72 6.63
CA THR A 421 9.40 11.30 6.53
C THR A 421 10.33 11.06 5.36
N ALA A 422 11.46 10.41 5.59
CA ALA A 422 12.38 10.04 4.54
C ALA A 422 12.27 8.54 4.21
N LEU A 423 11.97 8.24 2.96
CA LEU A 423 11.91 6.89 2.40
C LEU A 423 12.61 6.88 1.04
N TYR A 424 13.79 6.25 0.98
CA TYR A 424 14.61 6.17 -0.22
C TYR A 424 15.08 4.73 -0.48
N GLY A 425 15.44 4.47 -1.73
CA GLY A 425 15.92 3.17 -2.20
C GLY A 425 14.93 2.47 -3.14
N VAL A 426 13.63 2.70 -2.94
CA VAL A 426 12.55 2.27 -3.83
C VAL A 426 11.69 3.46 -4.25
N LYS A 427 11.11 3.41 -5.44
CA LYS A 427 10.05 4.37 -5.81
C LYS A 427 8.86 4.13 -4.88
N ASN A 428 8.23 5.21 -4.44
CA ASN A 428 7.11 5.12 -3.50
C ASN A 428 6.10 6.24 -3.75
N ASN A 429 4.91 6.08 -3.18
CA ASN A 429 3.78 6.98 -3.39
C ASN A 429 3.72 8.18 -2.42
N ARG A 430 4.75 8.43 -1.59
CA ARG A 430 4.73 9.49 -0.56
C ARG A 430 4.37 10.86 -1.12
N ASP A 431 5.04 11.28 -2.20
CA ASP A 431 4.87 12.61 -2.78
C ASP A 431 3.47 12.76 -3.43
N PHE A 432 2.92 11.67 -3.96
CA PHE A 432 1.56 11.59 -4.47
C PHE A 432 0.52 11.76 -3.35
N LEU A 433 0.74 11.13 -2.19
CA LEU A 433 -0.11 11.29 -1.01
C LEU A 433 -0.11 12.73 -0.49
N ILE A 434 1.06 13.37 -0.45
CA ILE A 434 1.18 14.80 -0.08
C ILE A 434 0.40 15.69 -1.05
N ALA A 435 0.43 15.37 -2.35
CA ALA A 435 -0.33 16.11 -3.36
C ALA A 435 -1.84 16.00 -3.13
N ILE A 436 -2.36 14.80 -2.85
CA ILE A 436 -3.77 14.58 -2.54
C ILE A 436 -4.18 15.37 -1.28
N LEU A 437 -3.45 15.21 -0.18
CA LEU A 437 -3.73 15.89 1.10
C LEU A 437 -3.64 17.42 1.00
N SER A 438 -2.96 17.93 -0.03
CA SER A 438 -2.84 19.38 -0.31
C SER A 438 -3.91 19.88 -1.25
N SER A 439 -4.68 19.01 -1.91
CA SER A 439 -5.68 19.42 -2.90
C SER A 439 -6.94 20.00 -2.24
N GLU A 440 -7.46 21.08 -2.80
CA GLU A 440 -8.70 21.70 -2.36
C GLU A 440 -9.89 20.72 -2.45
N VAL A 441 -9.94 19.89 -3.50
CA VAL A 441 -11.02 18.90 -3.70
C VAL A 441 -11.08 17.90 -2.54
N PHE A 442 -9.94 17.37 -2.09
CA PHE A 442 -9.90 16.47 -0.94
C PHE A 442 -10.28 17.21 0.36
N ARG A 443 -9.80 18.43 0.53
CA ARG A 443 -10.07 19.25 1.74
C ARG A 443 -11.53 19.67 1.85
N HIS A 444 -12.18 19.97 0.72
CA HIS A 444 -13.62 20.35 0.67
C HIS A 444 -14.57 19.16 0.66
N GLU A 445 -14.08 17.95 0.93
CA GLU A 445 -14.90 16.74 1.12
C GLU A 445 -15.64 16.26 -0.15
N ASP A 446 -15.29 16.75 -1.32
CA ASP A 446 -15.84 16.29 -2.61
C ASP A 446 -15.12 15.02 -3.07
N VAL A 447 -15.30 13.95 -2.28
CA VAL A 447 -14.61 12.67 -2.47
C VAL A 447 -15.64 11.58 -2.73
N ASN A 448 -15.37 10.74 -3.74
CA ASN A 448 -16.14 9.54 -4.06
C ASN A 448 -15.19 8.44 -4.56
N THR A 449 -15.70 7.26 -4.87
CA THR A 449 -14.86 6.13 -5.29
C THR A 449 -14.12 6.34 -6.62
N SER A 450 -14.51 7.33 -7.43
CA SER A 450 -13.85 7.72 -8.68
C SER A 450 -12.90 8.92 -8.50
N PHE A 451 -12.68 9.38 -7.28
CA PHE A 451 -11.90 10.59 -6.97
C PHE A 451 -10.54 10.66 -7.67
N LEU A 452 -9.77 9.56 -7.65
CA LEU A 452 -8.44 9.51 -8.29
C LEU A 452 -8.49 9.38 -9.82
N GLU A 453 -9.64 8.98 -10.38
CA GLU A 453 -9.83 8.89 -11.82
C GLU A 453 -10.27 10.23 -12.42
N THR A 454 -10.98 11.03 -11.63
CA THR A 454 -11.54 12.34 -12.07
C THR A 454 -10.61 13.51 -11.77
N ASN A 455 -9.60 13.34 -10.89
CA ASN A 455 -8.67 14.40 -10.51
C ASN A 455 -7.24 14.04 -10.96
N ASP A 456 -6.62 14.94 -11.69
CA ASP A 456 -5.26 14.76 -12.19
C ASP A 456 -4.23 15.33 -11.19
N PHE A 457 -3.41 14.45 -10.64
CA PHE A 457 -2.29 14.79 -9.75
C PHE A 457 -0.92 14.73 -10.46
N SER A 458 -0.87 14.49 -11.77
CA SER A 458 0.36 14.30 -12.54
C SER A 458 1.29 15.51 -12.51
N ALA A 459 0.72 16.71 -12.41
CA ALA A 459 1.49 17.97 -12.29
C ALA A 459 2.42 18.00 -11.05
N SER A 460 2.13 17.19 -10.02
CA SER A 460 2.95 17.11 -8.80
C SER A 460 4.15 16.17 -8.93
N GLY A 461 4.16 15.27 -9.92
CA GLY A 461 5.11 14.18 -10.01
C GLY A 461 6.29 14.34 -10.94
N ASN A 462 6.16 15.10 -11.96
CA ASN A 462 7.16 15.15 -13.03
C ASN A 462 7.77 16.56 -13.19
N LYS A 463 8.01 17.23 -12.08
CA LYS A 463 8.83 18.43 -12.16
C LYS A 463 10.27 17.98 -12.31
N ASN A 464 10.87 18.28 -13.46
CA ASN A 464 12.33 18.37 -13.58
C ASN A 464 12.84 19.09 -12.35
N ILE A 465 13.96 18.64 -11.80
CA ILE A 465 14.62 19.35 -10.71
C ILE A 465 14.81 20.79 -11.20
N GLU A 466 14.27 21.75 -10.46
CA GLU A 466 14.38 23.16 -10.84
C GLU A 466 15.85 23.60 -10.74
N PHE A 467 16.21 24.59 -11.50
CA PHE A 467 17.59 25.12 -11.58
C PHE A 467 18.18 25.42 -10.19
N ASP A 468 17.39 26.08 -9.34
CA ASP A 468 17.74 26.39 -7.95
C ASP A 468 17.97 25.12 -7.12
N GLU A 469 17.12 24.10 -7.31
CA GLU A 469 17.23 22.82 -6.60
C GLU A 469 18.51 22.06 -7.00
N VAL A 470 18.89 22.08 -8.28
CA VAL A 470 20.15 21.50 -8.77
C VAL A 470 21.36 22.14 -8.09
N ALA A 471 21.36 23.46 -7.99
CA ALA A 471 22.45 24.20 -7.35
C ALA A 471 22.58 23.86 -5.86
N VAL A 472 21.46 23.82 -5.13
CA VAL A 472 21.45 23.44 -3.71
C VAL A 472 21.94 22.03 -3.52
N LEU A 473 21.44 21.06 -4.31
CA LEU A 473 21.85 19.64 -4.23
C LEU A 473 23.35 19.48 -4.54
N GLY A 474 23.86 20.14 -5.57
CA GLY A 474 25.28 20.11 -5.94
C GLY A 474 26.18 20.67 -4.84
N ALA A 475 25.77 21.82 -4.23
CA ALA A 475 26.52 22.42 -3.14
C ALA A 475 26.55 21.53 -1.88
N LEU A 476 25.39 21.00 -1.49
CA LEU A 476 25.30 20.08 -0.36
C LEU A 476 26.11 18.81 -0.57
N LEU A 477 26.01 18.24 -1.77
CA LEU A 477 26.71 17.00 -2.13
C LEU A 477 28.23 17.17 -2.04
N ILE A 478 28.78 18.25 -2.63
CA ILE A 478 30.22 18.47 -2.59
C ILE A 478 30.74 18.79 -1.19
N THR A 479 29.98 19.56 -0.40
CA THR A 479 30.36 19.85 0.98
C THR A 479 30.43 18.59 1.81
N LYS A 480 29.40 17.77 1.77
CA LYS A 480 29.37 16.51 2.53
C LYS A 480 30.44 15.51 2.05
N TYR A 481 30.67 15.44 0.76
CA TYR A 481 31.76 14.63 0.21
C TYR A 481 33.14 15.12 0.68
N SER A 482 33.37 16.44 0.68
CA SER A 482 34.62 17.03 1.13
C SER A 482 34.84 16.83 2.63
N GLU A 483 33.80 16.99 3.46
CA GLU A 483 33.85 16.68 4.90
C GLU A 483 34.32 15.23 5.13
N THR A 484 33.73 14.28 4.42
CA THR A 484 34.10 12.84 4.52
C THR A 484 35.58 12.61 4.12
N LEU A 485 36.05 13.25 3.06
CA LEU A 485 37.45 13.13 2.62
C LEU A 485 38.45 13.71 3.63
N ILE A 486 38.07 14.82 4.30
CA ILE A 486 38.87 15.44 5.35
C ILE A 486 38.96 14.55 6.58
N ASP A 487 37.81 13.98 7.00
CA ASP A 487 37.75 13.04 8.13
C ASP A 487 38.58 11.77 7.87
N GLU A 488 38.57 11.26 6.63
CA GLU A 488 39.38 10.11 6.23
C GLU A 488 40.87 10.44 6.12
N ALA A 489 41.24 11.67 5.80
CA ALA A 489 42.61 12.07 5.49
C ALA A 489 43.50 12.26 6.74
N ASN A 490 43.00 12.18 7.95
CA ASN A 490 43.70 12.25 9.24
C ASN A 490 44.86 13.28 9.28
N GLY A 491 44.61 14.52 9.65
CA GLY A 491 45.63 15.50 9.97
C GLY A 491 45.68 16.74 9.04
N TYR A 492 44.66 17.01 8.25
CA TYR A 492 44.49 18.29 7.59
C TYR A 492 43.90 19.32 8.59
N GLU A 493 44.52 20.50 8.63
CA GLU A 493 44.00 21.65 9.36
C GLU A 493 42.80 22.22 8.59
N ASP A 494 41.70 22.52 9.26
CA ASP A 494 40.44 23.10 8.68
C ASP A 494 40.75 24.39 7.87
N GLU A 495 41.81 25.12 8.24
CA GLU A 495 42.26 26.33 7.58
C GLU A 495 42.73 26.09 6.14
N LEU A 496 43.09 24.87 5.79
CA LEU A 496 43.56 24.50 4.43
C LEU A 496 42.40 24.10 3.51
N TYR A 497 41.18 24.03 4.01
CA TYR A 497 40.02 23.69 3.20
C TYR A 497 39.78 24.72 2.10
N GLY A 498 39.85 24.27 0.87
CA GLY A 498 39.69 25.17 -0.31
C GLY A 498 40.85 26.17 -0.52
N TRP A 499 41.97 26.03 0.23
CA TRP A 499 43.11 26.94 0.08
C TRP A 499 43.78 26.74 -1.28
N SER A 500 44.11 27.85 -1.93
CA SER A 500 44.82 27.85 -3.19
C SER A 500 45.75 29.09 -3.26
N ASN A 501 46.92 28.91 -3.83
CA ASN A 501 47.84 29.99 -4.14
C ASN A 501 47.51 30.69 -5.48
N SER A 502 46.50 30.24 -6.20
CA SER A 502 46.03 30.85 -7.44
C SER A 502 44.71 31.64 -7.22
N LYS A 503 44.37 32.51 -8.17
CA LYS A 503 43.30 33.49 -7.99
C LYS A 503 41.93 32.91 -7.80
N THR A 504 41.57 31.85 -8.45
CA THR A 504 40.28 31.16 -8.32
C THR A 504 40.37 29.80 -8.97
N ILE A 505 40.04 28.74 -8.26
CA ILE A 505 40.00 27.39 -8.83
C ILE A 505 38.53 26.99 -8.93
N TYR A 506 38.14 26.60 -10.13
CA TYR A 506 36.89 25.99 -10.42
C TYR A 506 37.06 24.46 -10.50
N TYR A 507 36.38 23.74 -9.64
CA TYR A 507 36.38 22.29 -9.66
C TYR A 507 35.19 21.81 -10.50
N PRO A 508 35.41 20.95 -11.52
CA PRO A 508 34.30 20.33 -12.22
C PRO A 508 33.57 19.36 -11.27
N LEU A 509 32.26 19.45 -11.21
CA LEU A 509 31.40 18.51 -10.49
C LEU A 509 30.40 17.91 -11.47
N SER A 510 30.47 16.60 -11.66
CA SER A 510 29.43 15.83 -12.32
C SER A 510 28.70 14.98 -11.28
N PHE A 511 27.39 15.11 -11.23
CA PHE A 511 26.57 14.34 -10.30
C PHE A 511 25.27 13.91 -10.93
N LYS A 512 24.77 12.79 -10.46
CA LYS A 512 23.44 12.32 -10.80
C LYS A 512 22.47 12.77 -9.70
N ALA A 513 21.38 13.41 -10.09
CA ALA A 513 20.28 13.72 -9.17
C ALA A 513 19.00 13.12 -9.71
N ASN A 514 18.39 12.23 -8.91
CA ASN A 514 17.33 11.33 -9.35
C ASN A 514 17.78 10.53 -10.60
N ASP A 515 17.11 10.71 -11.73
CA ASP A 515 17.42 9.99 -12.98
C ASP A 515 18.25 10.84 -13.97
N ASN A 516 18.58 12.11 -13.64
CA ASN A 516 19.27 13.05 -14.51
C ASN A 516 20.72 13.28 -14.10
N ILE A 517 21.58 13.52 -15.07
CA ILE A 517 22.99 13.87 -14.87
C ILE A 517 23.17 15.38 -15.05
N TYR A 518 23.86 15.99 -14.11
CA TYR A 518 24.16 17.43 -14.09
C TYR A 518 25.67 17.63 -14.01
N SER A 519 26.17 18.65 -14.73
CA SER A 519 27.57 19.07 -14.68
C SER A 519 27.64 20.53 -14.31
N ALA A 520 28.43 20.86 -13.31
CA ALA A 520 28.61 22.20 -12.78
C ALA A 520 30.10 22.46 -12.52
N HIS A 521 30.47 23.72 -12.36
CA HIS A 521 31.77 24.13 -11.84
C HIS A 521 31.57 24.77 -10.48
N ILE A 522 32.44 24.42 -9.54
CA ILE A 522 32.36 24.86 -8.15
C ILE A 522 33.56 25.70 -7.78
N GLU A 523 33.32 26.83 -7.12
CA GLU A 523 34.33 27.64 -6.46
C GLU A 523 34.06 27.54 -4.93
N LEU A 524 34.98 26.94 -4.20
CA LEU A 524 34.97 26.88 -2.75
C LEU A 524 35.57 28.17 -2.18
N LYS A 525 34.78 29.00 -1.52
CA LYS A 525 35.26 30.26 -0.92
C LYS A 525 35.56 30.13 0.57
N LYS A 526 34.75 29.38 1.29
CA LYS A 526 34.84 29.08 2.73
C LYS A 526 34.11 27.75 2.99
N PRO A 527 34.30 27.08 4.11
CA PRO A 527 33.64 25.82 4.39
C PRO A 527 32.15 25.79 4.12
N ASN A 528 31.43 26.91 4.39
CA ASN A 528 29.98 26.98 4.26
C ASN A 528 29.50 27.93 3.14
N SER A 529 30.40 28.37 2.24
CA SER A 529 30.05 29.29 1.16
C SER A 529 30.61 28.77 -0.16
N ILE A 530 29.75 28.39 -1.05
CA ILE A 530 30.07 27.76 -2.33
C ILE A 530 29.46 28.61 -3.44
N THR A 531 30.26 28.86 -4.47
CA THR A 531 29.70 29.38 -5.71
C THR A 531 29.60 28.22 -6.70
N ILE A 532 28.40 27.97 -7.18
CA ILE A 532 28.12 27.00 -8.24
C ILE A 532 27.90 27.74 -9.56
N ILE A 533 28.53 27.26 -10.62
CA ILE A 533 28.28 27.71 -11.99
C ILE A 533 27.63 26.55 -12.73
N PHE A 534 26.39 26.74 -13.09
CA PHE A 534 25.56 25.74 -13.79
C PHE A 534 24.96 26.41 -15.04
N GLU A 535 25.12 25.80 -16.22
CA GLU A 535 24.67 26.33 -17.51
C GLU A 535 25.09 27.79 -17.80
N GLY A 536 26.23 28.22 -17.22
CA GLY A 536 26.76 29.58 -17.37
C GLY A 536 26.22 30.59 -16.34
N GLU A 537 25.25 30.26 -15.57
CA GLU A 537 24.77 31.10 -14.46
C GLU A 537 25.54 30.82 -13.18
N LYS A 538 25.85 31.90 -12.46
CA LYS A 538 26.60 31.88 -11.22
C LYS A 538 25.66 32.06 -10.03
N MET A 539 25.64 31.09 -9.11
CA MET A 539 24.81 31.08 -7.92
C MET A 539 25.67 31.00 -6.66
N GLU A 540 25.32 31.78 -5.64
CA GLU A 540 25.96 31.73 -4.34
C GLU A 540 25.09 30.91 -3.38
N VAL A 541 25.69 29.86 -2.80
CA VAL A 541 25.04 28.96 -1.86
C VAL A 541 25.75 29.05 -0.52
N HIS A 542 25.01 29.45 0.52
CA HIS A 542 25.50 29.46 1.89
C HIS A 542 24.79 28.36 2.69
N LEU A 543 25.59 27.47 3.30
CA LEU A 543 25.09 26.37 4.10
C LEU A 543 25.10 26.76 5.55
N ASN A 544 23.92 26.78 6.19
CA ASN A 544 23.73 27.01 7.61
C ASN A 544 23.22 25.72 8.27
N GLU A 545 23.25 25.66 9.61
CA GLU A 545 22.86 24.46 10.35
C GLU A 545 21.39 24.04 10.11
N ASP A 546 20.47 24.99 9.91
CA ASP A 546 19.02 24.76 9.82
C ASP A 546 18.43 25.09 8.45
N HIS A 547 19.20 25.74 7.54
CA HIS A 547 18.74 26.14 6.24
C HIS A 547 19.89 26.36 5.23
N VAL A 548 19.56 26.37 3.97
CA VAL A 548 20.44 26.77 2.88
C VAL A 548 20.01 28.12 2.36
N GLU A 549 20.96 29.05 2.15
CA GLU A 549 20.68 30.31 1.45
C GLU A 549 21.19 30.21 0.02
N LEU A 550 20.31 30.44 -0.94
CA LEU A 550 20.62 30.54 -2.36
C LEU A 550 20.34 31.96 -2.84
N ASN A 551 21.39 32.68 -3.26
CA ASN A 551 21.27 34.09 -3.70
C ASN A 551 20.47 34.94 -2.69
N ASN A 552 20.75 34.80 -1.39
CA ASN A 552 20.03 35.45 -0.27
C ASN A 552 18.59 34.98 -0.03
N LYS A 553 18.12 33.92 -0.70
CA LYS A 553 16.82 33.31 -0.45
C LYS A 553 17.01 32.10 0.48
N LYS A 554 16.29 32.10 1.62
CA LYS A 554 16.33 30.98 2.57
C LYS A 554 15.52 29.80 2.04
N ILE A 555 16.14 28.62 2.04
CA ILE A 555 15.56 27.34 1.69
C ILE A 555 15.72 26.42 2.89
N LYS A 556 14.61 26.05 3.52
CA LYS A 556 14.61 25.10 4.61
C LYS A 556 14.33 23.72 4.05
N LEU A 557 15.26 22.79 4.22
CA LEU A 557 15.07 21.40 3.84
C LEU A 557 14.25 20.68 4.91
N ASP A 558 13.33 19.81 4.47
CA ASP A 558 12.52 18.97 5.36
C ASP A 558 13.37 17.82 5.92
N PHE A 559 14.32 17.31 5.12
CA PHE A 559 15.24 16.25 5.47
C PHE A 559 16.55 16.36 4.70
N ILE A 560 17.66 15.99 5.33
CA ILE A 560 18.97 15.83 4.72
C ILE A 560 19.75 14.71 5.45
N GLU A 561 20.31 13.79 4.69
CA GLU A 561 21.23 12.76 5.16
C GLU A 561 22.26 12.43 4.07
N TYR A 562 23.54 12.34 4.45
CA TYR A 562 24.60 11.88 3.56
C TYR A 562 25.12 10.53 4.05
N LYS A 563 25.06 9.51 3.18
CA LYS A 563 25.41 8.13 3.51
C LYS A 563 25.90 7.40 2.28
N GLU A 564 26.98 6.64 2.39
CA GLU A 564 27.56 5.83 1.31
C GLU A 564 27.79 6.63 0.01
N ASN A 565 28.35 7.84 0.12
CA ASN A 565 28.61 8.78 -0.98
C ASN A 565 27.35 9.27 -1.71
N LYS A 566 26.18 9.16 -1.10
CA LYS A 566 24.90 9.62 -1.63
C LYS A 566 24.29 10.66 -0.70
N LEU A 567 23.74 11.70 -1.28
CA LEU A 567 22.95 12.69 -0.60
C LEU A 567 21.46 12.35 -0.75
N PHE A 568 20.76 12.27 0.35
CA PHE A 568 19.32 12.14 0.43
C PHE A 568 18.75 13.42 1.02
N ALA A 569 17.86 14.09 0.32
CA ALA A 569 17.26 15.35 0.76
C ALA A 569 15.79 15.42 0.37
N SER A 570 15.00 16.14 1.16
CA SER A 570 13.64 16.52 0.76
C SER A 570 13.37 18.00 1.00
N TYR A 571 12.56 18.59 0.12
CA TYR A 571 12.17 19.98 0.16
C TYR A 571 10.75 20.15 -0.38
N LEU A 572 9.88 20.79 0.40
CA LEU A 572 8.46 20.99 0.06
C LEU A 572 7.74 19.69 -0.39
N GLY A 573 8.06 18.60 0.27
CA GLY A 573 7.48 17.28 -0.03
C GLY A 573 8.10 16.57 -1.24
N LYS A 574 9.03 17.18 -2.00
CA LYS A 574 9.78 16.50 -3.08
C LYS A 574 10.98 15.76 -2.49
N SER A 575 11.24 14.56 -3.01
CA SER A 575 12.39 13.74 -2.63
C SER A 575 13.50 13.83 -3.65
N PHE A 576 14.73 14.00 -3.18
CA PHE A 576 15.95 14.07 -4.00
C PHE A 576 16.98 13.06 -3.52
N LYS A 577 17.58 12.36 -4.46
CA LYS A 577 18.77 11.53 -4.25
C LYS A 577 19.85 12.02 -5.20
N ALA A 578 21.00 12.38 -4.68
CA ALA A 578 22.12 12.81 -5.49
C ALA A 578 23.39 12.01 -5.17
N GLU A 579 24.23 11.73 -6.18
CA GLU A 579 25.52 11.05 -6.04
C GLU A 579 26.55 11.62 -7.00
N ILE A 580 27.80 11.69 -6.59
CA ILE A 580 28.91 12.16 -7.44
C ILE A 580 29.24 11.07 -8.47
N ILE A 581 29.33 11.48 -9.74
CA ILE A 581 29.82 10.62 -10.82
C ILE A 581 31.35 10.68 -10.83
N LYS A 582 32.01 9.57 -10.50
CA LYS A 582 33.45 9.42 -10.66
C LYS A 582 33.76 9.17 -12.14
N GLU A 583 34.76 9.85 -12.71
CA GLU A 583 35.08 9.80 -14.14
C GLU A 583 35.42 8.39 -14.68
N ASP A 584 35.65 7.40 -13.83
CA ASP A 584 35.95 6.02 -14.23
C ASP A 584 34.71 5.19 -14.69
N LEU A 585 33.48 5.71 -14.55
CA LEU A 585 32.32 5.08 -15.14
C LEU A 585 32.24 5.43 -16.63
N LYS A 586 32.76 4.54 -17.48
CA LYS A 586 32.44 4.52 -18.92
C LYS A 586 30.92 4.69 -19.04
N ILE A 587 30.51 5.75 -19.77
CA ILE A 587 29.14 5.92 -20.22
C ILE A 587 28.81 4.67 -21.02
N GLU A 588 28.16 3.69 -20.38
CA GLU A 588 27.58 2.58 -21.11
C GLU A 588 26.49 3.18 -22.01
N ASP A 589 26.59 2.82 -23.28
CA ASP A 589 25.79 3.30 -24.39
C ASP A 589 24.34 3.57 -24.00
N ILE A 590 23.90 4.80 -24.24
CA ILE A 590 22.47 5.15 -24.30
C ILE A 590 21.88 4.23 -25.37
N ASP A 591 21.09 3.27 -24.91
CA ASP A 591 20.49 2.22 -25.72
C ASP A 591 19.67 2.85 -26.85
N LYS A 592 20.19 2.81 -28.05
CA LYS A 592 19.48 3.25 -29.27
C LYS A 592 18.39 2.24 -29.55
N GLY A 593 17.25 2.49 -28.98
CA GLY A 593 15.90 2.06 -29.33
C GLY A 593 15.71 0.74 -30.09
N GLY A 594 15.31 -0.32 -29.38
CA GLY A 594 14.91 -1.61 -29.99
C GLY A 594 14.94 -2.74 -28.97
N LYS A 595 15.79 -2.70 -27.99
CA LYS A 595 15.79 -3.65 -26.89
C LYS A 595 14.68 -3.34 -25.90
N ILE A 596 13.85 -4.34 -25.65
CA ILE A 596 12.82 -4.30 -24.61
C ILE A 596 13.31 -5.09 -23.41
N ARG A 597 13.41 -4.42 -22.28
CA ARG A 597 13.84 -5.00 -21.00
C ARG A 597 12.72 -5.08 -20.01
N ALA A 598 12.82 -5.99 -19.05
CA ALA A 598 11.87 -6.10 -17.96
C ALA A 598 11.96 -4.84 -17.05
N PRO A 599 10.88 -4.07 -16.89
CA PRO A 599 10.87 -2.88 -16.04
C PRO A 599 10.93 -3.23 -14.54
N MET A 600 10.72 -4.50 -14.20
CA MET A 600 10.70 -5.01 -12.83
C MET A 600 10.85 -6.52 -12.79
N HIS A 601 11.12 -7.06 -11.60
CA HIS A 601 11.05 -8.51 -11.38
C HIS A 601 9.61 -9.01 -11.51
N GLY A 602 9.41 -10.11 -12.23
CA GLY A 602 8.07 -10.67 -12.40
C GLY A 602 8.08 -11.99 -13.16
N VAL A 603 6.90 -12.50 -13.47
CA VAL A 603 6.69 -13.71 -14.26
C VAL A 603 5.98 -13.35 -15.55
N ILE A 604 6.48 -13.82 -16.68
CA ILE A 604 5.83 -13.64 -17.97
C ILE A 604 4.56 -14.49 -18.00
N ARG A 605 3.41 -13.85 -18.15
CA ARG A 605 2.09 -14.51 -18.20
C ARG A 605 1.64 -14.79 -19.62
N GLU A 606 1.82 -13.82 -20.50
CA GLU A 606 1.42 -13.94 -21.90
C GLU A 606 2.49 -13.31 -22.79
N LEU A 607 2.65 -13.85 -24.00
CA LEU A 607 3.54 -13.36 -25.04
C LEU A 607 2.73 -13.30 -26.33
N PHE A 608 2.55 -12.11 -26.90
CA PHE A 608 1.68 -11.85 -28.06
C PHE A 608 2.40 -11.76 -29.38
N VAL A 609 3.73 -11.87 -29.39
CA VAL A 609 4.54 -11.70 -30.60
C VAL A 609 5.45 -12.88 -30.82
N THR A 610 5.83 -13.08 -32.08
CA THR A 610 6.80 -14.10 -32.53
C THR A 610 7.97 -13.46 -33.27
N VAL A 611 9.11 -14.15 -33.32
CA VAL A 611 10.28 -13.69 -34.09
C VAL A 611 9.90 -13.54 -35.56
N GLY A 612 10.23 -12.41 -36.18
CA GLY A 612 9.86 -12.02 -37.54
C GLY A 612 8.55 -11.26 -37.64
N GLU A 613 7.82 -11.05 -36.57
CA GLU A 613 6.56 -10.31 -36.55
C GLU A 613 6.77 -8.79 -36.55
N LYS A 614 6.00 -8.07 -37.34
CA LYS A 614 6.02 -6.61 -37.38
C LYS A 614 5.14 -6.02 -36.29
N VAL A 615 5.71 -5.13 -35.50
CA VAL A 615 5.03 -4.44 -34.40
C VAL A 615 5.05 -2.93 -34.60
N LYS A 616 4.03 -2.26 -34.05
CA LYS A 616 3.93 -0.80 -34.01
C LYS A 616 4.29 -0.30 -32.62
N LYS A 617 4.84 0.89 -32.54
CA LYS A 617 5.08 1.58 -31.27
C LYS A 617 3.80 1.60 -30.42
N ASN A 618 3.94 1.30 -29.13
CA ASN A 618 2.86 1.13 -28.16
C ASN A 618 1.95 -0.10 -28.37
N GLN A 619 2.25 -1.00 -29.30
CA GLN A 619 1.58 -2.29 -29.39
C GLN A 619 1.98 -3.17 -28.20
N VAL A 620 1.01 -3.78 -27.54
CA VAL A 620 1.27 -4.72 -26.43
C VAL A 620 1.96 -5.97 -27.00
N ILE A 621 3.09 -6.33 -26.40
CA ILE A 621 3.93 -7.45 -26.85
C ILE A 621 3.95 -8.61 -25.86
N LEU A 622 3.83 -8.33 -24.58
CA LEU A 622 3.72 -9.37 -23.55
C LEU A 622 3.06 -8.81 -22.27
N ILE A 623 2.62 -9.72 -21.39
CA ILE A 623 2.13 -9.40 -20.04
C ILE A 623 3.12 -9.93 -19.01
N LEU A 624 3.61 -9.03 -18.16
CA LEU A 624 4.44 -9.30 -17.00
C LEU A 624 3.57 -9.22 -15.73
N GLU A 625 3.54 -10.26 -14.92
CA GLU A 625 2.90 -10.24 -13.61
C GLU A 625 3.94 -10.02 -12.51
N ALA A 626 3.73 -8.99 -11.70
CA ALA A 626 4.53 -8.71 -10.51
C ALA A 626 3.60 -8.25 -9.37
N MET A 627 3.86 -8.69 -8.14
CA MET A 627 3.11 -8.28 -6.93
C MET A 627 1.57 -8.34 -7.09
N LYS A 628 1.07 -9.42 -7.73
CA LYS A 628 -0.36 -9.64 -8.03
C LYS A 628 -0.96 -8.69 -9.08
N MET A 629 -0.16 -7.87 -9.74
CA MET A 629 -0.58 -6.96 -10.80
C MET A 629 -0.04 -7.42 -12.15
N GLN A 630 -0.87 -7.26 -13.18
CA GLN A 630 -0.49 -7.54 -14.57
C GLN A 630 -0.13 -6.24 -15.25
N HIS A 631 1.04 -6.22 -15.92
CA HIS A 631 1.58 -5.08 -16.62
C HIS A 631 1.76 -5.42 -18.09
N GLU A 632 1.18 -4.60 -18.94
CA GLU A 632 1.37 -4.67 -20.39
C GLU A 632 2.71 -4.05 -20.74
N ILE A 633 3.59 -4.82 -21.36
CA ILE A 633 4.84 -4.34 -21.93
C ILE A 633 4.59 -4.09 -23.42
N THR A 634 4.93 -2.88 -23.87
CA THR A 634 4.64 -2.41 -25.22
C THR A 634 5.91 -2.22 -26.04
N ALA A 635 5.80 -2.27 -27.37
CA ALA A 635 6.89 -1.98 -28.28
C ALA A 635 7.31 -0.50 -28.15
N SER A 636 8.63 -0.27 -28.03
CA SER A 636 9.23 1.07 -27.91
C SER A 636 9.32 1.81 -29.25
N ILE A 637 9.40 1.07 -30.35
CA ILE A 637 9.56 1.57 -31.72
C ILE A 637 8.70 0.74 -32.71
N ASP A 638 8.48 1.29 -33.91
CA ASP A 638 7.97 0.51 -35.04
C ASP A 638 9.10 -0.36 -35.61
N GLY A 639 8.85 -1.64 -35.87
CA GLY A 639 9.88 -2.53 -36.40
C GLY A 639 9.48 -3.98 -36.48
N GLU A 640 10.44 -4.87 -36.64
CA GLU A 640 10.28 -6.32 -36.67
C GLU A 640 10.98 -6.95 -35.46
N VAL A 641 10.31 -7.88 -34.78
CA VAL A 641 10.88 -8.63 -33.65
C VAL A 641 12.00 -9.52 -34.15
N SER A 642 13.24 -9.16 -33.78
CA SER A 642 14.42 -9.93 -34.22
C SER A 642 14.72 -11.12 -33.32
N ASP A 643 14.58 -10.95 -32.03
CA ASP A 643 14.93 -11.96 -31.04
C ASP A 643 13.96 -11.92 -29.84
N ILE A 644 13.67 -13.08 -29.25
CA ILE A 644 12.91 -13.22 -28.02
C ILE A 644 13.74 -14.02 -27.04
N TYR A 645 14.02 -13.46 -25.87
CA TYR A 645 14.91 -14.04 -24.85
C TYR A 645 14.15 -14.68 -23.69
N THR A 646 12.83 -14.55 -23.67
CA THR A 646 11.97 -15.06 -22.58
C THR A 646 10.82 -15.94 -23.09
N ASN A 647 10.19 -16.69 -22.20
CA ASN A 647 9.04 -17.54 -22.50
C ASN A 647 7.95 -17.35 -21.44
N ILE A 648 6.72 -17.76 -21.78
CA ILE A 648 5.60 -17.81 -20.81
C ILE A 648 6.00 -18.70 -19.62
N GLY A 649 5.77 -18.19 -18.40
CA GLY A 649 6.13 -18.84 -17.15
C GLY A 649 7.53 -18.54 -16.64
N ASN A 650 8.40 -17.91 -17.43
CA ASN A 650 9.74 -17.52 -16.98
C ASN A 650 9.66 -16.39 -15.96
N GLN A 651 10.47 -16.53 -14.90
CA GLN A 651 10.73 -15.43 -13.97
C GLN A 651 11.85 -14.57 -14.54
N VAL A 652 11.67 -13.27 -14.58
CA VAL A 652 12.63 -12.30 -15.11
C VAL A 652 13.01 -11.28 -14.06
N SER A 653 14.23 -10.78 -14.16
CA SER A 653 14.78 -9.74 -13.26
C SER A 653 14.63 -8.37 -13.90
N VAL A 654 14.65 -7.31 -13.08
CA VAL A 654 14.71 -5.93 -13.60
C VAL A 654 15.89 -5.77 -14.54
N ASP A 655 15.71 -5.03 -15.64
CA ASP A 655 16.66 -4.79 -16.72
C ASP A 655 17.10 -6.05 -17.52
N GLU A 656 16.48 -7.20 -17.27
CA GLU A 656 16.71 -8.39 -18.08
C GLU A 656 16.13 -8.23 -19.49
N ASP A 657 16.91 -8.57 -20.50
CA ASP A 657 16.51 -8.47 -21.91
C ASP A 657 15.35 -9.45 -22.20
N LEU A 658 14.21 -8.92 -22.64
CA LEU A 658 13.01 -9.72 -22.98
C LEU A 658 12.92 -10.05 -24.44
N LEU A 659 13.10 -9.03 -25.28
CA LEU A 659 13.11 -9.18 -26.75
C LEU A 659 13.81 -7.98 -27.41
N ASN A 660 14.10 -8.11 -28.70
CA ASN A 660 14.70 -7.07 -29.50
C ASN A 660 13.85 -6.77 -30.75
N ILE A 661 13.67 -5.47 -31.04
CA ILE A 661 12.95 -4.98 -32.22
C ILE A 661 13.94 -4.23 -33.09
N LYS A 662 14.07 -4.63 -34.37
CA LYS A 662 14.87 -3.91 -35.37
C LYS A 662 14.00 -2.93 -36.15
N GLN A 663 14.45 -1.70 -36.27
CA GLN A 663 13.77 -0.68 -37.06
C GLN A 663 13.82 -1.04 -38.56
N GLU A 664 12.74 -0.85 -39.31
CA GLU A 664 12.75 -1.05 -40.77
C GLU A 664 13.79 -0.13 -41.43
N GLY A 665 14.89 -0.72 -41.93
CA GLY A 665 15.95 0.02 -42.65
C GLY A 665 17.36 -0.16 -42.13
N GLU A 666 17.59 -0.75 -40.97
CA GLU A 666 18.93 -1.14 -40.51
C GLU A 666 19.30 -2.52 -41.06
N LYS A 667 20.25 -2.54 -42.00
CA LYS A 667 20.88 -3.77 -42.53
C LYS A 667 22.03 -4.22 -41.64
#